data_f7f64ab51867983f9c9d42995172c95f
#
_entry.id   f7f64ab51867983f9c9d42995172c95f
#
_cell.length_a   1.000
_cell.length_b   1.000
_cell.length_c   1.000
_cell.angle_alpha   90.00
_cell.angle_beta   90.00
_cell.angle_gamma   90.00
#
_symmetry.space_group_name_H-M   'P 1'
#
loop_
_entity.id
_entity.type
_entity.pdbx_description
1 polymer ?
#
loop_
_entity_poly.entity_id
_entity_poly.type
_entity_poly.pdbx_seq_one_letter_code
_entity_poly.pdbx_strand_id
1 'polypeptide(L)'
;MDLHNQEPNQFGDQDSAELQDSSASAPAVGRGAAQVLVADQSGVVVLPAGTELGDIRIEGRDLVVIGADGVRYVIPDGAIIVPQLVIDDVVIPPLNLAALLIGNEPQPAAGNPQSSGGNFASAVGPLQAAYGLGDLLPYTELAFPQPEEREIIPNFVDREPTTVIITPDNPTGASSAGASVSEAGLPGTRLNGSVESPGSNASANSETTAGSIVFLAEDGLASITLNGTAITAVGQQFTTPNGVLTITSIAPGNYGYSYTLTDNTNANTNPTDVFVVVVTDTDGDTATANLTISILDDAPDARADTDAVAAGTYGPETGNVISGSGTTSGAAGADVQGADGARVTSISGAGGSDSTFDAAGNLVIGGQYGTLTIKADGSYNYVRTPNTAGGVTDVFTYTLTDGDGDSDTATLTISIGDSPASVVSLPTSGAGTVVDEAGLPARTDGAPGTAEATPVETTSGAITVVAPDGIASVKIGETIVTGAGQIITVPQGTLTITSYDPATGAITYSFTLTDNTTGDTTSVSFPVTVTDVDGDSDTKTLTITILDDAPIANDDTATQSAENVPVTVDVLGNDIEGADSVQPGTVALVAGSLSGTGTLVNNGDGTFTYMPGNGETGSVTFDYTITDGDGDTDQATVTITLAADSTPTIAVAGDDT
;
A
#
# COMPACT_ATOMS: atom_id res chain seq x y z
N MET A 1 -38.18 8.32 20.93
CA MET A 1 -37.96 9.52 21.79
C MET A 1 -36.61 10.02 21.37
N ASP A 2 -36.63 10.86 20.43
CA ASP A 2 -36.22 12.27 20.32
C ASP A 2 -34.70 12.46 20.32
N LEU A 3 -34.18 12.69 19.15
CA LEU A 3 -33.92 13.97 18.42
C LEU A 3 -32.93 14.92 19.13
N HIS A 4 -31.81 15.16 18.49
CA HIS A 4 -31.33 16.51 18.08
C HIS A 4 -29.97 16.36 17.41
N ASN A 5 -29.85 16.48 16.17
CA ASN A 5 -29.65 17.54 15.20
C ASN A 5 -28.96 18.80 15.75
N GLN A 6 -27.69 19.06 15.35
CA GLN A 6 -27.15 20.39 15.15
C GLN A 6 -25.95 20.38 14.19
N GLU A 7 -26.17 21.11 13.12
CA GLU A 7 -25.14 21.55 12.17
C GLU A 7 -24.25 22.66 12.76
N PRO A 8 -23.10 22.97 12.11
CA PRO A 8 -22.08 23.84 12.67
C PRO A 8 -22.27 25.31 12.29
N ASN A 9 -21.88 26.16 13.20
CA ASN A 9 -21.87 27.61 13.09
C ASN A 9 -20.71 28.14 12.26
N GLN A 10 -21.08 29.10 11.42
CA GLN A 10 -20.24 30.18 10.85
C GLN A 10 -19.65 31.06 11.97
N PHE A 11 -18.45 31.53 11.70
CA PHE A 11 -17.93 32.82 12.17
C PHE A 11 -17.14 33.38 10.98
N GLY A 12 -17.37 34.52 10.42
CA GLY A 12 -17.95 35.81 10.82
C GLY A 12 -16.83 36.72 11.31
N ASP A 13 -16.36 37.44 10.38
CA ASP A 13 -15.97 38.86 10.31
C ASP A 13 -15.40 39.63 11.54
N GLN A 14 -14.53 40.55 11.10
CA GLN A 14 -14.09 41.84 11.71
C GLN A 14 -12.79 41.77 12.54
N ASP A 15 -11.84 42.66 12.43
CA ASP A 15 -11.86 44.07 12.09
C ASP A 15 -10.43 44.66 11.88
N SER A 16 -10.37 45.63 11.04
CA SER A 16 -9.51 46.76 10.84
C SER A 16 -8.41 47.11 11.86
N ALA A 17 -7.25 47.50 11.34
CA ALA A 17 -6.57 48.73 11.80
C ALA A 17 -5.65 49.31 10.71
N GLU A 18 -5.95 50.52 10.32
CA GLU A 18 -5.16 51.44 9.51
C GLU A 18 -3.79 51.74 10.14
N LEU A 19 -2.78 51.89 9.28
CA LEU A 19 -1.81 52.97 9.45
C LEU A 19 -1.43 53.54 8.08
N GLN A 20 -1.81 54.79 7.90
CA GLN A 20 -1.36 55.69 6.84
C GLN A 20 0.14 55.95 7.01
N ASP A 21 0.89 56.02 5.92
CA ASP A 21 1.67 57.22 5.66
C ASP A 21 1.97 57.42 4.16
N SER A 22 2.00 58.65 3.83
CA SER A 22 2.00 59.32 2.56
C SER A 22 3.34 59.28 1.82
N SER A 23 3.35 59.11 0.51
CA SER A 23 3.99 60.10 -0.38
C SER A 23 3.70 59.87 -1.86
N ALA A 24 3.22 60.94 -2.48
CA ALA A 24 3.36 61.41 -3.86
C ALA A 24 2.83 60.54 -5.00
N SER A 25 1.74 60.99 -5.52
CA SER A 25 1.02 60.76 -6.73
C SER A 25 1.81 60.76 -8.03
N ALA A 26 1.62 59.71 -8.83
CA ALA A 26 1.54 59.79 -10.30
C ALA A 26 0.17 59.20 -10.71
N PRO A 27 -0.44 59.62 -11.81
CA PRO A 27 -1.87 59.36 -12.05
C PRO A 27 -2.14 57.88 -12.32
N ALA A 28 -3.09 57.34 -11.60
CA ALA A 28 -3.61 55.98 -11.82
C ALA A 28 -4.35 55.96 -13.15
N VAL A 29 -3.76 55.31 -14.14
CA VAL A 29 -4.51 54.75 -15.29
C VAL A 29 -5.38 53.65 -14.71
N GLY A 30 -6.70 53.75 -14.84
CA GLY A 30 -7.66 52.80 -14.31
C GLY A 30 -7.35 51.38 -14.77
N ARG A 31 -7.19 50.48 -13.80
CA ARG A 31 -7.13 49.02 -14.11
C ARG A 31 -8.50 48.63 -14.62
N GLY A 32 -8.64 48.49 -15.93
CA GLY A 32 -9.78 47.81 -16.52
C GLY A 32 -9.87 46.38 -15.93
N ALA A 33 -11.09 45.93 -15.65
CA ALA A 33 -11.32 44.57 -15.18
C ALA A 33 -10.70 43.61 -16.18
N ALA A 34 -9.89 42.63 -15.69
CA ALA A 34 -9.32 41.59 -16.55
C ALA A 34 -10.42 40.76 -17.19
N GLN A 35 -10.36 40.58 -18.50
CA GLN A 35 -11.29 39.73 -19.23
C GLN A 35 -10.73 38.31 -19.27
N VAL A 36 -11.51 37.33 -18.84
CA VAL A 36 -11.14 35.90 -18.92
C VAL A 36 -11.59 35.35 -20.25
N LEU A 37 -10.64 34.81 -21.02
CA LEU A 37 -10.89 34.10 -22.27
C LEU A 37 -10.59 32.62 -22.08
N VAL A 38 -11.48 31.75 -22.54
CA VAL A 38 -11.32 30.29 -22.44
C VAL A 38 -11.11 29.73 -23.84
N ALA A 39 -10.14 28.81 -24.00
CA ALA A 39 -9.95 28.13 -25.25
C ALA A 39 -11.18 27.29 -25.62
N ASP A 40 -11.52 27.21 -26.87
CA ASP A 40 -12.55 26.34 -27.38
C ASP A 40 -12.12 24.85 -27.35
N GLN A 41 -12.99 23.94 -27.81
CA GLN A 41 -12.71 22.49 -27.80
C GLN A 41 -11.53 22.08 -28.71
N SER A 42 -11.10 22.96 -29.61
CA SER A 42 -9.93 22.78 -30.47
C SER A 42 -8.67 23.46 -29.92
N GLY A 43 -8.72 24.02 -28.72
CA GLY A 43 -7.60 24.71 -28.08
C GLY A 43 -7.32 26.10 -28.64
N VAL A 44 -8.31 26.73 -29.26
CA VAL A 44 -8.17 28.08 -29.88
C VAL A 44 -8.78 29.13 -28.98
N VAL A 45 -8.05 30.23 -28.77
CA VAL A 45 -8.53 31.44 -28.10
C VAL A 45 -8.53 32.60 -29.11
N VAL A 46 -9.69 33.19 -29.31
CA VAL A 46 -9.86 34.36 -30.18
C VAL A 46 -9.90 35.62 -29.32
N LEU A 47 -8.96 36.56 -29.56
CA LEU A 47 -9.01 37.87 -28.92
C LEU A 47 -10.04 38.77 -29.63
N PRO A 48 -10.61 39.76 -28.92
CA PRO A 48 -11.53 40.72 -29.52
C PRO A 48 -10.91 41.43 -30.71
N ALA A 49 -11.73 41.66 -31.73
CA ALA A 49 -11.27 42.32 -32.98
C ALA A 49 -10.68 43.72 -32.69
N GLY A 50 -9.56 44.02 -33.34
CA GLY A 50 -8.83 45.27 -33.18
C GLY A 50 -7.91 45.28 -31.95
N THR A 51 -7.65 44.13 -31.29
CA THR A 51 -6.69 44.03 -30.18
C THR A 51 -5.26 44.17 -30.74
N GLU A 52 -4.56 45.25 -30.41
CA GLU A 52 -3.12 45.37 -30.64
C GLU A 52 -2.36 44.80 -29.45
N LEU A 53 -1.38 43.92 -29.67
CA LEU A 53 -0.62 43.29 -28.57
C LEU A 53 0.41 44.26 -27.99
N GLY A 54 0.38 44.43 -26.66
CA GLY A 54 1.38 45.17 -25.93
C GLY A 54 2.37 44.26 -25.20
N ASP A 55 1.91 43.22 -24.56
CA ASP A 55 2.74 42.28 -23.81
C ASP A 55 2.06 40.90 -23.69
N ILE A 56 2.84 39.81 -23.61
CA ILE A 56 2.37 38.48 -23.30
C ILE A 56 3.26 37.89 -22.23
N ARG A 57 2.67 37.43 -21.13
CA ARG A 57 3.43 36.88 -20.00
C ARG A 57 2.70 35.76 -19.25
N ILE A 58 3.46 35.02 -18.48
CA ILE A 58 2.93 33.95 -17.63
C ILE A 58 2.74 34.50 -16.21
N GLU A 59 1.54 34.37 -15.67
CA GLU A 59 1.22 34.67 -14.27
C GLU A 59 0.69 33.40 -13.58
N GLY A 60 1.57 32.67 -12.90
CA GLY A 60 1.23 31.38 -12.29
C GLY A 60 0.98 30.29 -13.36
N ARG A 61 -0.24 29.80 -13.43
CA ARG A 61 -0.68 28.80 -14.43
C ARG A 61 -1.32 29.45 -15.66
N ASP A 62 -1.60 30.74 -15.59
CA ASP A 62 -2.37 31.43 -16.61
C ASP A 62 -1.48 32.17 -17.60
N LEU A 63 -1.93 32.24 -18.83
CA LEU A 63 -1.34 33.10 -19.85
C LEU A 63 -2.08 34.44 -19.84
N VAL A 64 -1.34 35.53 -19.71
CA VAL A 64 -1.91 36.88 -19.68
C VAL A 64 -1.43 37.65 -20.90
N VAL A 65 -2.40 38.05 -21.72
CA VAL A 65 -2.20 38.92 -22.89
C VAL A 65 -2.62 40.32 -22.51
N ILE A 66 -1.76 41.29 -22.72
CA ILE A 66 -2.04 42.72 -22.45
C ILE A 66 -2.07 43.47 -23.77
N GLY A 67 -3.19 44.07 -24.06
CA GLY A 67 -3.34 44.92 -25.24
C GLY A 67 -2.51 46.18 -25.12
N ALA A 68 -2.19 46.85 -26.26
CA ALA A 68 -1.50 48.11 -26.30
C ALA A 68 -2.29 49.24 -25.58
N ASP A 69 -3.62 49.05 -25.47
CA ASP A 69 -4.56 49.91 -24.72
C ASP A 69 -4.55 49.66 -23.20
N GLY A 70 -3.79 48.65 -22.74
CA GLY A 70 -3.68 48.24 -21.35
C GLY A 70 -4.79 47.29 -20.88
N VAL A 71 -5.68 46.82 -21.75
CA VAL A 71 -6.69 45.82 -21.42
C VAL A 71 -5.97 44.47 -21.20
N ARG A 72 -6.37 43.76 -20.12
CA ARG A 72 -5.81 42.47 -19.76
C ARG A 72 -6.75 41.33 -20.13
N TYR A 73 -6.26 40.37 -20.86
CA TYR A 73 -6.94 39.12 -21.16
C TYR A 73 -6.23 37.98 -20.45
N VAL A 74 -6.95 37.24 -19.61
CA VAL A 74 -6.40 36.12 -18.84
C VAL A 74 -6.94 34.82 -19.44
N ILE A 75 -6.06 33.94 -19.78
CA ILE A 75 -6.38 32.60 -20.32
C ILE A 75 -6.00 31.58 -19.24
N PRO A 76 -6.98 31.03 -18.51
CA PRO A 76 -6.72 30.07 -17.43
C PRO A 76 -6.00 28.84 -17.94
N ASP A 77 -5.01 28.37 -17.17
CA ASP A 77 -4.13 27.23 -17.48
C ASP A 77 -3.37 27.36 -18.83
N GLY A 78 -3.43 28.50 -19.50
CA GLY A 78 -2.78 28.74 -20.81
C GLY A 78 -1.25 28.73 -20.75
N ALA A 79 -0.63 28.70 -19.57
CA ALA A 79 0.81 28.49 -19.40
C ALA A 79 1.18 27.00 -19.33
N ILE A 80 0.20 26.13 -19.06
CA ILE A 80 0.37 24.66 -19.01
C ILE A 80 -0.02 24.03 -20.34
N ILE A 81 -1.17 24.46 -20.87
CA ILE A 81 -1.66 24.03 -22.18
C ILE A 81 -1.67 25.28 -23.05
N VAL A 82 -0.58 25.49 -23.77
CA VAL A 82 -0.42 26.70 -24.60
C VAL A 82 -1.46 26.68 -25.72
N PRO A 83 -2.40 27.64 -25.76
CA PRO A 83 -3.44 27.66 -26.78
C PRO A 83 -2.93 28.24 -28.10
N GLN A 84 -3.67 28.00 -29.17
CA GLN A 84 -3.56 28.79 -30.39
C GLN A 84 -4.27 30.13 -30.18
N LEU A 85 -3.59 31.25 -30.41
CA LEU A 85 -4.22 32.57 -30.37
C LEU A 85 -4.62 33.03 -31.77
N VAL A 86 -5.78 33.63 -31.85
CA VAL A 86 -6.28 34.28 -33.07
C VAL A 86 -6.55 35.75 -32.78
N ILE A 87 -5.94 36.63 -33.54
CA ILE A 87 -6.10 38.09 -33.41
C ILE A 87 -6.43 38.64 -34.80
N ASP A 88 -7.66 39.10 -34.96
CA ASP A 88 -8.21 39.44 -36.29
C ASP A 88 -8.03 38.27 -37.28
N ASP A 89 -7.24 38.46 -38.34
CA ASP A 89 -6.95 37.45 -39.33
C ASP A 89 -5.58 36.74 -39.12
N VAL A 90 -4.90 37.02 -38.00
CA VAL A 90 -3.60 36.45 -37.69
C VAL A 90 -3.72 35.29 -36.71
N VAL A 91 -3.22 34.13 -37.12
CA VAL A 91 -3.21 32.91 -36.29
C VAL A 91 -1.82 32.69 -35.71
N ILE A 92 -1.70 32.59 -34.41
CA ILE A 92 -0.47 32.24 -33.69
C ILE A 92 -0.57 30.81 -33.19
N PRO A 93 0.11 29.84 -33.81
CA PRO A 93 0.11 28.46 -33.32
C PRO A 93 0.73 28.32 -31.95
N PRO A 94 0.35 27.29 -31.17
CA PRO A 94 0.85 27.05 -29.81
C PRO A 94 2.38 27.01 -29.72
N LEU A 95 3.04 26.40 -30.69
CA LEU A 95 4.52 26.31 -30.77
C LEU A 95 5.19 27.70 -30.89
N ASN A 96 4.61 28.56 -31.71
CA ASN A 96 5.13 29.91 -31.93
C ASN A 96 4.85 30.80 -30.69
N LEU A 97 3.72 30.62 -30.06
CA LEU A 97 3.37 31.29 -28.82
C LEU A 97 4.30 30.86 -27.68
N ALA A 98 4.56 29.56 -27.56
CA ALA A 98 5.51 29.01 -26.59
C ALA A 98 6.95 29.55 -26.83
N ALA A 99 7.37 29.65 -28.08
CA ALA A 99 8.67 30.22 -28.43
C ALA A 99 8.79 31.73 -28.09
N LEU A 100 7.72 32.48 -28.25
CA LEU A 100 7.64 33.90 -27.82
C LEU A 100 7.77 34.05 -26.28
N LEU A 101 7.30 33.07 -25.52
CA LEU A 101 7.35 33.06 -24.04
C LEU A 101 8.71 32.66 -23.49
N ILE A 102 9.53 31.88 -24.24
CA ILE A 102 10.82 31.33 -23.77
C ILE A 102 12.00 32.31 -24.03
N GLY A 103 11.80 33.35 -24.79
CA GLY A 103 12.83 34.35 -25.09
C GLY A 103 13.97 33.82 -25.98
N ASN A 104 14.19 34.46 -27.11
CA ASN A 104 15.15 34.10 -28.16
C ASN A 104 16.61 34.44 -27.79
N GLU A 105 17.20 33.78 -26.80
CA GLU A 105 18.65 33.72 -26.66
C GLU A 105 19.10 32.33 -26.23
N PRO A 106 19.98 31.64 -26.97
CA PRO A 106 20.66 30.47 -26.47
C PRO A 106 21.59 30.89 -25.32
N GLN A 107 21.20 30.62 -24.10
CA GLN A 107 22.04 30.84 -22.92
C GLN A 107 23.16 29.79 -22.93
N PRO A 108 24.42 30.19 -22.85
CA PRO A 108 25.51 29.24 -22.63
C PRO A 108 25.33 28.59 -21.24
N ALA A 109 25.53 27.28 -21.20
CA ALA A 109 25.49 26.52 -19.96
C ALA A 109 26.59 26.99 -19.01
N ALA A 110 26.25 27.80 -18.07
CA ALA A 110 26.88 28.12 -16.79
C ALA A 110 26.71 29.61 -16.43
N GLY A 111 25.83 29.88 -15.50
CA GLY A 111 25.80 31.16 -14.79
C GLY A 111 24.40 31.69 -14.43
N ASN A 112 24.06 31.50 -13.19
CA ASN A 112 22.96 32.11 -12.42
C ASN A 112 21.51 31.83 -12.87
N PRO A 113 20.67 31.26 -11.99
CA PRO A 113 19.27 31.09 -12.27
C PRO A 113 18.56 32.44 -12.18
N GLN A 114 18.29 33.06 -13.30
CA GLN A 114 17.27 34.07 -13.40
C GLN A 114 15.99 33.38 -13.87
N SER A 115 14.92 33.58 -13.10
CA SER A 115 13.60 33.04 -13.34
C SER A 115 13.19 33.18 -14.80
N SER A 116 12.73 32.09 -15.38
CA SER A 116 12.10 32.02 -16.71
C SER A 116 10.72 32.68 -16.68
N GLY A 117 10.69 33.97 -16.53
CA GLY A 117 9.56 34.81 -16.88
C GLY A 117 9.96 35.56 -18.10
N GLY A 118 9.55 35.04 -19.27
CA GLY A 118 9.73 35.81 -20.51
C GLY A 118 8.96 37.12 -20.40
N ASN A 119 9.66 38.13 -19.95
CA ASN A 119 9.16 39.48 -20.03
C ASN A 119 9.53 40.01 -21.40
N PHE A 120 8.59 40.06 -22.30
CA PHE A 120 8.70 40.96 -23.46
C PHE A 120 8.45 42.39 -22.93
N ALA A 121 9.42 42.93 -22.18
CA ALA A 121 9.45 44.33 -21.92
C ALA A 121 9.89 44.99 -23.25
N SER A 122 8.94 45.50 -23.98
CA SER A 122 9.20 46.22 -25.17
C SER A 122 9.93 47.56 -24.86
N ALA A 123 11.20 47.59 -25.17
CA ALA A 123 11.86 48.87 -25.49
C ALA A 123 11.42 49.42 -26.87
N VAL A 124 10.49 48.74 -27.54
CA VAL A 124 10.05 49.04 -28.92
C VAL A 124 8.55 48.99 -28.94
N GLY A 125 7.86 50.01 -28.69
CA GLY A 125 6.42 50.23 -28.77
C GLY A 125 5.48 49.08 -29.10
N PRO A 126 4.17 49.29 -29.07
CA PRO A 126 3.20 48.19 -29.26
C PRO A 126 3.42 47.47 -30.61
N LEU A 127 3.32 46.16 -30.59
CA LEU A 127 3.29 45.35 -31.82
C LEU A 127 2.04 45.71 -32.62
N GLN A 128 2.21 46.36 -33.76
CA GLN A 128 1.09 46.76 -34.62
C GLN A 128 0.70 45.59 -35.54
N ALA A 129 -0.58 45.45 -35.79
CA ALA A 129 -1.13 44.41 -36.68
C ALA A 129 -0.56 44.49 -38.12
N ALA A 130 -0.02 45.65 -38.53
CA ALA A 130 0.63 45.81 -39.83
C ALA A 130 2.01 45.14 -39.96
N TYR A 131 2.62 44.83 -38.80
CA TYR A 131 3.85 44.05 -38.76
C TYR A 131 3.57 42.60 -38.34
N GLY A 132 2.40 42.15 -38.48
CA GLY A 132 1.81 40.87 -38.09
C GLY A 132 2.74 39.93 -37.34
N LEU A 133 2.19 39.16 -36.43
CA LEU A 133 2.97 38.10 -35.75
C LEU A 133 3.63 37.12 -36.72
N GLY A 134 3.13 37.06 -37.96
CA GLY A 134 3.77 36.36 -39.07
C GLY A 134 5.16 36.92 -39.48
N ASP A 135 5.39 38.21 -39.24
CA ASP A 135 6.69 38.86 -39.58
C ASP A 135 7.75 38.64 -38.48
N LEU A 136 7.34 38.12 -37.31
CA LEU A 136 8.27 37.75 -36.22
C LEU A 136 8.80 36.32 -36.35
N LEU A 137 8.23 35.54 -37.25
CA LEU A 137 8.76 34.23 -37.58
C LEU A 137 9.72 34.39 -38.76
N PRO A 138 10.96 33.91 -38.66
CA PRO A 138 11.84 33.92 -39.82
C PRO A 138 11.17 33.10 -40.91
N TYR A 139 10.79 33.74 -42.01
CA TYR A 139 10.59 33.06 -43.26
C TYR A 139 11.89 32.34 -43.55
N THR A 140 11.88 31.04 -43.51
CA THR A 140 12.89 30.26 -44.21
C THR A 140 12.59 30.38 -45.69
N GLU A 141 12.79 31.55 -46.26
CA GLU A 141 12.98 31.63 -47.70
C GLU A 141 14.25 30.87 -48.02
N LEU A 142 14.10 29.80 -48.76
CA LEU A 142 15.21 29.35 -49.58
C LEU A 142 15.70 30.55 -50.39
N ALA A 143 16.89 31.03 -50.03
CA ALA A 143 17.50 32.10 -50.81
C ALA A 143 17.82 31.51 -52.19
N PHE A 144 16.94 31.76 -53.14
CA PHE A 144 17.26 31.49 -54.53
C PHE A 144 18.34 32.46 -54.95
N PRO A 145 19.38 31.99 -55.59
CA PRO A 145 20.35 32.91 -56.24
C PRO A 145 19.60 33.83 -57.21
N GLN A 146 19.83 35.11 -57.06
CA GLN A 146 19.27 36.08 -57.97
C GLN A 146 19.73 35.71 -59.38
N PRO A 147 18.85 35.80 -60.38
CA PRO A 147 19.26 35.51 -61.73
C PRO A 147 20.38 36.48 -62.13
N GLU A 148 21.50 35.94 -62.63
CA GLU A 148 22.59 36.74 -63.16
C GLU A 148 22.09 37.57 -64.32
N GLU A 149 22.64 38.79 -64.45
CA GLU A 149 22.27 39.67 -65.59
C GLU A 149 22.54 38.96 -66.91
N ARG A 150 21.51 38.80 -67.70
CA ARG A 150 21.56 38.22 -69.04
C ARG A 150 22.49 38.99 -69.91
N GLU A 151 23.55 38.37 -70.32
CA GLU A 151 24.27 38.78 -71.50
C GLU A 151 23.45 38.43 -72.74
N ILE A 152 22.93 39.43 -73.47
CA ILE A 152 22.11 39.24 -74.66
C ILE A 152 23.10 38.95 -75.83
N ILE A 153 23.34 37.67 -76.08
CA ILE A 153 23.92 37.25 -77.37
C ILE A 153 22.77 37.15 -78.36
N PRO A 154 22.74 37.87 -79.48
CA PRO A 154 21.65 37.81 -80.44
C PRO A 154 21.59 36.40 -81.04
N ASN A 155 20.47 35.66 -80.72
CA ASN A 155 20.01 34.36 -81.23
C ASN A 155 20.32 33.10 -80.47
N PHE A 156 20.92 33.15 -79.30
CA PHE A 156 20.89 32.02 -78.31
C PHE A 156 20.49 32.57 -76.96
N VAL A 157 19.33 32.23 -76.53
CA VAL A 157 18.89 32.48 -75.15
C VAL A 157 19.20 31.21 -74.39
N ASP A 158 20.38 31.15 -73.81
CA ASP A 158 20.73 30.19 -72.79
C ASP A 158 19.91 30.47 -71.53
N ARG A 159 19.13 29.48 -71.09
CA ARG A 159 18.23 29.57 -69.93
C ARG A 159 18.63 28.54 -68.91
N GLU A 160 19.40 28.98 -67.96
CA GLU A 160 19.77 28.09 -66.83
C GLU A 160 18.57 27.39 -66.16
N PRO A 161 18.70 26.11 -65.81
CA PRO A 161 17.67 25.42 -65.05
C PRO A 161 17.43 26.15 -63.70
N THR A 162 16.31 26.83 -63.61
CA THR A 162 16.17 27.93 -62.68
C THR A 162 15.70 27.53 -61.28
N THR A 163 15.20 26.33 -61.11
CA THR A 163 14.69 25.91 -59.74
C THR A 163 14.52 24.42 -59.63
N VAL A 164 15.06 23.86 -58.52
CA VAL A 164 14.65 22.55 -58.00
C VAL A 164 13.97 22.81 -56.68
N ILE A 165 12.67 22.51 -56.57
CA ILE A 165 11.89 22.62 -55.35
C ILE A 165 11.51 21.21 -54.88
N ILE A 166 11.82 20.88 -53.65
CA ILE A 166 11.47 19.60 -53.05
C ILE A 166 10.38 19.83 -52.04
N THR A 167 9.22 19.22 -52.26
CA THR A 167 8.06 19.35 -51.36
C THR A 167 7.79 18.02 -50.69
N PRO A 168 7.78 17.95 -49.37
CA PRO A 168 7.18 16.83 -48.65
C PRO A 168 5.67 16.81 -48.92
N ASP A 169 5.03 15.70 -48.72
CA ASP A 169 3.58 15.52 -48.86
C ASP A 169 2.85 16.32 -47.77
N ASN A 170 2.73 17.62 -48.01
CA ASN A 170 1.94 18.49 -47.14
C ASN A 170 0.83 19.13 -48.00
N PRO A 171 -0.45 18.85 -47.69
CA PRO A 171 -1.59 19.36 -48.45
C PRO A 171 -1.73 20.89 -48.43
N THR A 172 -0.89 21.62 -47.69
CA THR A 172 -0.93 23.08 -47.60
C THR A 172 0.09 23.79 -48.47
N GLY A 173 0.91 23.06 -49.27
CA GLY A 173 1.81 23.68 -50.28
C GLY A 173 2.98 24.46 -49.71
N ALA A 174 3.34 24.34 -48.46
CA ALA A 174 4.54 24.93 -47.89
C ALA A 174 5.77 24.13 -48.33
N SER A 175 6.61 24.72 -49.16
CA SER A 175 7.92 24.18 -49.55
C SER A 175 8.86 24.19 -48.33
N SER A 176 8.79 23.21 -47.45
CA SER A 176 9.84 22.98 -46.48
C SER A 176 10.77 21.87 -46.99
N ALA A 177 12.05 22.15 -46.99
CA ALA A 177 13.09 21.23 -47.45
C ALA A 177 13.31 20.03 -46.47
N GLY A 178 12.35 19.70 -45.63
CA GLY A 178 12.45 18.62 -44.68
C GLY A 178 11.18 17.77 -44.63
N ALA A 179 11.25 16.55 -45.10
CA ALA A 179 10.31 15.51 -44.77
C ALA A 179 10.76 14.81 -43.46
N SER A 180 9.86 14.26 -42.72
CA SER A 180 10.18 13.46 -41.52
C SER A 180 9.47 12.11 -41.56
N VAL A 181 10.12 11.11 -41.02
CA VAL A 181 9.56 9.81 -40.65
C VAL A 181 9.83 9.55 -39.19
N SER A 182 9.08 8.63 -38.57
CA SER A 182 9.27 8.28 -37.18
C SER A 182 9.43 6.77 -37.03
N GLU A 183 10.33 6.36 -36.16
CA GLU A 183 10.55 4.99 -35.79
C GLU A 183 9.33 4.41 -35.06
N ALA A 184 8.52 5.25 -34.44
CA ALA A 184 7.26 4.84 -33.81
C ALA A 184 6.31 4.08 -34.76
N GLY A 185 6.42 4.30 -36.09
CA GLY A 185 5.64 3.57 -37.08
C GLY A 185 6.24 2.21 -37.50
N LEU A 186 7.45 1.89 -37.10
CA LEU A 186 8.12 0.68 -37.57
C LEU A 186 7.38 -0.60 -37.11
N PRO A 187 7.10 -1.53 -38.04
CA PRO A 187 6.45 -2.79 -37.71
C PRO A 187 7.43 -3.75 -37.01
N GLY A 188 6.93 -4.64 -36.15
CA GLY A 188 7.77 -5.65 -35.46
C GLY A 188 8.46 -6.68 -36.39
N THR A 189 8.03 -6.75 -37.65
CA THR A 189 8.77 -7.46 -38.71
C THR A 189 9.24 -6.42 -39.70
N ARG A 190 10.53 -6.17 -39.73
CA ARG A 190 11.15 -5.17 -40.61
C ARG A 190 11.11 -5.61 -42.07
N LEU A 191 11.30 -4.69 -42.98
CA LEU A 191 11.32 -4.97 -44.43
C LEU A 191 12.44 -5.93 -44.82
N ASN A 192 13.53 -5.99 -44.08
CA ASN A 192 14.65 -6.93 -44.28
C ASN A 192 14.35 -8.34 -43.77
N GLY A 193 13.17 -8.54 -43.09
CA GLY A 193 12.73 -9.83 -42.50
C GLY A 193 13.23 -10.07 -41.07
N SER A 194 13.94 -9.12 -40.44
CA SER A 194 14.25 -9.21 -39.02
C SER A 194 12.97 -9.06 -38.19
N VAL A 195 12.95 -9.70 -37.01
CA VAL A 195 11.88 -9.56 -36.02
C VAL A 195 12.45 -8.82 -34.84
N GLU A 196 11.92 -7.64 -34.59
CA GLU A 196 12.38 -6.70 -33.56
C GLU A 196 11.18 -6.14 -32.79
N SER A 197 11.43 -5.28 -31.80
CA SER A 197 10.36 -4.59 -31.12
C SER A 197 9.59 -3.70 -32.11
N PRO A 198 8.25 -3.71 -32.11
CA PRO A 198 7.49 -2.75 -32.90
C PRO A 198 7.64 -1.35 -32.32
N GLY A 199 7.59 -0.34 -33.17
CA GLY A 199 7.53 1.04 -32.71
C GLY A 199 6.29 1.31 -31.85
N SER A 200 6.36 2.33 -31.03
CA SER A 200 5.33 2.70 -30.03
C SER A 200 3.94 2.95 -30.66
N ASN A 201 3.91 3.25 -31.95
CA ASN A 201 2.70 3.42 -32.75
C ASN A 201 2.76 2.71 -34.10
N ALA A 202 3.18 1.44 -34.11
CA ALA A 202 3.35 0.64 -35.32
C ALA A 202 2.08 0.48 -36.19
N SER A 203 0.92 0.90 -35.70
CA SER A 203 -0.30 0.98 -36.51
C SER A 203 -0.43 2.25 -37.35
N ALA A 204 0.39 3.26 -37.09
CA ALA A 204 0.49 4.47 -37.89
C ALA A 204 1.52 4.25 -39.00
N ASN A 205 1.31 4.89 -40.16
CA ASN A 205 2.28 4.86 -41.25
C ASN A 205 3.32 5.98 -41.11
N SER A 206 3.79 6.25 -39.90
CA SER A 206 4.72 7.35 -39.63
C SER A 206 6.17 7.03 -40.09
N GLU A 207 6.47 5.75 -40.34
CA GLU A 207 7.71 5.29 -40.97
C GLU A 207 7.81 5.65 -42.47
N THR A 208 6.72 6.17 -43.05
CA THR A 208 6.66 6.51 -44.47
C THR A 208 6.31 7.99 -44.66
N THR A 209 7.00 8.66 -45.55
CA THR A 209 6.67 10.00 -46.04
C THR A 209 6.70 10.06 -47.56
N ALA A 210 6.00 11.02 -48.16
CA ALA A 210 5.96 11.18 -49.58
C ALA A 210 6.07 12.67 -49.96
N GLY A 211 6.45 12.93 -51.19
CA GLY A 211 6.55 14.28 -51.69
C GLY A 211 6.85 14.33 -53.18
N SER A 212 7.26 15.49 -53.62
CA SER A 212 7.61 15.69 -55.05
C SER A 212 8.87 16.53 -55.21
N ILE A 213 9.62 16.20 -56.26
CA ILE A 213 10.74 16.97 -56.78
C ILE A 213 10.18 17.78 -57.92
N VAL A 214 10.02 19.10 -57.73
CA VAL A 214 9.53 20.01 -58.73
C VAL A 214 10.73 20.75 -59.31
N PHE A 215 10.82 20.80 -60.62
CA PHE A 215 11.93 21.45 -61.31
C PHE A 215 11.46 22.14 -62.59
N LEU A 216 12.22 23.13 -62.98
CA LEU A 216 12.05 23.82 -64.27
C LEU A 216 13.35 23.75 -65.05
N ALA A 217 13.29 23.19 -66.22
CA ALA A 217 14.40 23.18 -67.23
C ALA A 217 13.83 23.78 -68.49
N GLU A 218 14.05 25.09 -68.70
CA GLU A 218 13.41 25.85 -69.81
C GLU A 218 13.92 25.41 -71.14
N ASP A 219 15.19 25.01 -71.28
CA ASP A 219 15.79 24.51 -72.50
C ASP A 219 15.63 23.00 -72.69
N GLY A 220 14.82 22.38 -71.85
CA GLY A 220 14.48 20.96 -71.88
C GLY A 220 15.32 20.13 -70.91
N LEU A 221 14.71 19.11 -70.31
CA LEU A 221 15.37 18.21 -69.39
C LEU A 221 16.31 17.23 -70.13
N ALA A 222 17.61 17.25 -69.82
CA ALA A 222 18.53 16.20 -70.21
C ALA A 222 18.56 15.04 -69.20
N SER A 223 18.67 15.36 -67.93
CA SER A 223 18.65 14.32 -66.84
C SER A 223 18.28 14.89 -65.46
N ILE A 224 17.75 14.02 -64.61
CA ILE A 224 17.68 14.26 -63.25
C ILE A 224 18.30 13.08 -62.43
N THR A 225 19.15 13.38 -61.48
CA THR A 225 19.83 12.36 -60.70
C THR A 225 19.54 12.51 -59.22
N LEU A 226 19.52 11.40 -58.50
CA LEU A 226 19.55 11.31 -57.05
C LEU A 226 20.86 10.64 -56.62
N ASN A 227 21.64 11.34 -55.81
CA ASN A 227 22.97 10.90 -55.37
C ASN A 227 23.85 10.42 -56.54
N GLY A 228 23.78 11.14 -57.70
CA GLY A 228 24.51 10.83 -58.91
C GLY A 228 23.91 9.69 -59.75
N THR A 229 22.87 9.05 -59.36
CA THR A 229 22.17 7.99 -60.11
C THR A 229 20.94 8.55 -60.82
N ALA A 230 20.87 8.38 -62.18
CA ALA A 230 19.77 8.92 -62.95
C ALA A 230 18.42 8.29 -62.60
N ILE A 231 17.36 9.13 -62.51
CA ILE A 231 15.99 8.68 -62.38
C ILE A 231 15.47 8.37 -63.78
N THR A 232 15.10 7.10 -64.00
CA THR A 232 14.71 6.63 -65.34
C THR A 232 13.32 5.98 -65.40
N ALA A 233 12.78 5.56 -64.27
CA ALA A 233 11.52 4.83 -64.21
C ALA A 233 10.77 5.02 -62.91
N VAL A 234 9.45 4.96 -62.97
CA VAL A 234 8.58 4.79 -61.81
C VAL A 234 8.88 3.43 -61.16
N GLY A 235 8.92 3.39 -59.80
CA GLY A 235 9.30 2.22 -59.01
C GLY A 235 10.83 2.08 -58.83
N GLN A 236 11.66 2.97 -59.42
CA GLN A 236 13.10 2.97 -59.15
C GLN A 236 13.37 3.33 -57.66
N GLN A 237 14.28 2.57 -57.04
CA GLN A 237 14.61 2.71 -55.62
C GLN A 237 16.01 3.24 -55.39
N PHE A 238 16.15 4.06 -54.39
CA PHE A 238 17.42 4.62 -53.91
C PHE A 238 17.52 4.32 -52.41
N THR A 239 18.51 3.51 -52.07
CA THR A 239 18.68 3.04 -50.69
C THR A 239 19.72 3.88 -49.96
N THR A 240 19.42 4.17 -48.70
CA THR A 240 20.33 4.70 -47.69
C THR A 240 20.59 3.65 -46.63
N PRO A 241 21.44 3.88 -45.62
CA PRO A 241 21.56 2.99 -44.49
C PRO A 241 20.25 2.83 -43.72
N ASN A 242 19.40 3.86 -43.67
CA ASN A 242 18.21 3.88 -42.82
C ASN A 242 16.93 3.56 -43.58
N GLY A 243 16.86 3.83 -44.87
CA GLY A 243 15.60 3.66 -45.60
C GLY A 243 15.70 3.57 -47.10
N VAL A 244 14.55 3.56 -47.75
CA VAL A 244 14.40 3.41 -49.19
C VAL A 244 13.51 4.51 -49.77
N LEU A 245 14.06 5.32 -50.67
CA LEU A 245 13.29 6.25 -51.49
C LEU A 245 12.86 5.59 -52.79
N THR A 246 11.58 5.62 -53.09
CA THR A 246 10.99 5.05 -54.33
C THR A 246 10.35 6.15 -55.13
N ILE A 247 10.65 6.20 -56.43
CA ILE A 247 10.00 7.13 -57.37
C ILE A 247 8.58 6.66 -57.66
N THR A 248 7.58 7.47 -57.32
CA THR A 248 6.14 7.13 -57.42
C THR A 248 5.49 7.66 -58.71
N SER A 249 6.05 8.77 -59.28
CA SER A 249 5.57 9.33 -60.54
C SER A 249 6.68 10.08 -61.27
N ILE A 250 6.59 10.13 -62.60
CA ILE A 250 7.46 10.88 -63.49
C ILE A 250 6.57 11.70 -64.41
N ALA A 251 6.52 13.01 -64.23
CA ALA A 251 5.79 13.95 -65.06
C ALA A 251 6.70 15.13 -65.44
N PRO A 252 6.47 15.82 -66.55
CA PRO A 252 7.26 16.99 -66.87
C PRO A 252 7.31 18.03 -65.77
N GLY A 253 8.51 18.32 -65.26
CA GLY A 253 8.74 19.28 -64.17
C GLY A 253 8.32 18.81 -62.76
N ASN A 254 7.85 17.56 -62.59
CA ASN A 254 7.43 17.06 -61.31
C ASN A 254 7.59 15.54 -61.16
N TYR A 255 8.51 15.09 -60.34
CA TYR A 255 8.71 13.67 -60.01
C TYR A 255 8.29 13.42 -58.59
N GLY A 256 7.30 12.52 -58.39
CA GLY A 256 6.85 12.08 -57.06
C GLY A 256 7.76 11.04 -56.45
N TYR A 257 7.92 11.07 -55.16
CA TYR A 257 8.64 10.05 -54.39
C TYR A 257 7.85 9.62 -53.14
N SER A 258 8.18 8.45 -52.65
CA SER A 258 7.90 8.04 -51.26
C SER A 258 9.21 7.56 -50.62
N TYR A 259 9.38 7.87 -49.35
CA TYR A 259 10.48 7.33 -48.55
C TYR A 259 9.88 6.47 -47.44
N THR A 260 10.46 5.31 -47.21
CA THR A 260 10.10 4.39 -46.14
C THR A 260 11.32 4.09 -45.30
N LEU A 261 11.25 4.34 -44.00
CA LEU A 261 12.21 3.88 -43.00
C LEU A 261 12.17 2.36 -42.93
N THR A 262 13.32 1.70 -43.00
CA THR A 262 13.39 0.23 -43.11
C THR A 262 13.81 -0.44 -41.81
N ASP A 263 14.44 0.32 -40.91
CA ASP A 263 14.98 -0.15 -39.64
C ASP A 263 15.09 1.02 -38.66
N ASN A 264 15.15 0.72 -37.33
CA ASN A 264 15.46 1.71 -36.33
C ASN A 264 16.91 2.20 -36.47
N THR A 265 17.20 3.36 -35.92
CA THR A 265 18.54 3.91 -35.88
C THR A 265 19.09 3.79 -34.44
N ASN A 266 20.36 3.49 -34.30
CA ASN A 266 21.01 3.43 -32.99
C ASN A 266 21.64 4.78 -32.65
N ALA A 267 20.86 5.85 -32.70
CA ALA A 267 21.35 7.18 -32.45
C ALA A 267 20.36 8.00 -31.65
N ASN A 268 20.72 8.29 -30.44
CA ASN A 268 20.06 9.22 -29.51
C ASN A 268 19.96 10.66 -30.06
N THR A 269 19.91 10.80 -31.39
CA THR A 269 19.77 12.05 -32.12
C THR A 269 18.98 11.77 -33.37
N ASN A 270 18.08 12.66 -33.76
CA ASN A 270 17.33 12.54 -35.01
C ASN A 270 18.26 12.53 -36.23
N PRO A 271 18.69 11.37 -36.71
CA PRO A 271 19.54 11.29 -37.89
C PRO A 271 18.76 11.72 -39.12
N THR A 272 19.51 12.01 -40.22
CA THR A 272 18.90 12.44 -41.47
C THR A 272 19.45 11.65 -42.64
N ASP A 273 18.56 11.24 -43.52
CA ASP A 273 18.95 10.79 -44.86
C ASP A 273 18.90 11.96 -45.84
N VAL A 274 19.99 12.13 -46.61
CA VAL A 274 20.10 13.22 -47.55
C VAL A 274 20.26 12.66 -48.97
N PHE A 275 19.38 13.10 -49.86
CA PHE A 275 19.44 12.79 -51.30
C PHE A 275 19.77 14.07 -52.06
N VAL A 276 20.93 14.10 -52.70
CA VAL A 276 21.35 15.22 -53.57
C VAL A 276 20.64 15.08 -54.90
N VAL A 277 19.76 15.99 -55.20
CA VAL A 277 19.04 16.07 -56.48
C VAL A 277 19.81 16.99 -57.39
N VAL A 278 20.18 16.54 -58.60
CA VAL A 278 20.78 17.37 -59.63
C VAL A 278 19.94 17.26 -60.90
N VAL A 279 19.46 18.38 -61.34
CA VAL A 279 18.76 18.53 -62.66
C VAL A 279 19.72 19.12 -63.64
N THR A 280 19.81 18.50 -64.83
CA THR A 280 20.63 18.97 -65.93
C THR A 280 19.74 19.19 -67.18
N ASP A 281 19.85 20.29 -67.83
CA ASP A 281 19.15 20.59 -69.11
C ASP A 281 19.88 20.16 -70.31
N THR A 282 19.33 20.46 -71.50
CA THR A 282 19.87 19.92 -72.77
C THR A 282 21.16 20.59 -73.25
N ASP A 283 21.51 21.76 -72.76
CA ASP A 283 22.79 22.45 -73.08
C ASP A 283 23.87 22.25 -72.02
N GLY A 284 23.48 21.62 -70.86
CA GLY A 284 24.43 21.14 -69.87
C GLY A 284 24.46 21.92 -68.58
N ASP A 285 23.56 22.90 -68.42
CA ASP A 285 23.43 23.63 -67.15
C ASP A 285 22.79 22.81 -66.05
N THR A 286 23.16 23.06 -64.80
CA THR A 286 22.78 22.24 -63.71
C THR A 286 22.20 23.05 -62.51
N ALA A 287 21.16 22.52 -61.93
CA ALA A 287 20.63 22.98 -60.61
C ALA A 287 20.65 21.85 -59.60
N THR A 288 20.99 22.17 -58.34
CA THR A 288 21.13 21.18 -57.27
C THR A 288 20.31 21.57 -56.04
N ALA A 289 19.63 20.60 -55.46
CA ALA A 289 18.95 20.74 -54.17
C ALA A 289 19.10 19.47 -53.33
N ASN A 290 18.97 19.60 -52.01
CA ASN A 290 18.99 18.46 -51.09
C ASN A 290 17.57 18.13 -50.62
N LEU A 291 17.18 16.89 -50.81
CA LEU A 291 16.05 16.31 -50.11
C LEU A 291 16.57 15.70 -48.81
N THR A 292 16.19 16.28 -47.69
CA THR A 292 16.56 15.80 -46.36
C THR A 292 15.35 15.16 -45.69
N ILE A 293 15.50 13.92 -45.27
CA ILE A 293 14.50 13.18 -44.50
C ILE A 293 15.01 13.09 -43.05
N SER A 294 14.30 13.71 -42.11
CA SER A 294 14.60 13.58 -40.68
C SER A 294 13.96 12.32 -40.13
N ILE A 295 14.70 11.55 -39.37
CA ILE A 295 14.21 10.35 -38.69
C ILE A 295 14.00 10.75 -37.23
N LEU A 296 12.74 10.64 -36.76
CA LEU A 296 12.37 10.89 -35.37
C LEU A 296 12.50 9.60 -34.61
N ASP A 297 13.24 9.65 -33.53
CA ASP A 297 13.48 8.58 -32.60
C ASP A 297 12.21 8.18 -31.82
N ASP A 298 12.17 6.95 -31.29
CA ASP A 298 11.01 6.36 -30.61
C ASP A 298 11.41 5.85 -29.22
N ALA A 299 11.34 6.71 -28.24
CA ALA A 299 11.66 6.42 -26.85
C ALA A 299 10.64 5.46 -26.17
N PRO A 300 11.05 4.70 -25.15
CA PRO A 300 10.17 3.85 -24.39
C PRO A 300 9.16 4.65 -23.54
N ASP A 301 7.97 4.07 -23.29
CA ASP A 301 6.92 4.60 -22.40
C ASP A 301 6.66 3.58 -21.30
N ALA A 302 7.22 3.80 -20.13
CA ALA A 302 7.05 2.94 -18.96
C ALA A 302 5.75 3.25 -18.22
N ARG A 303 5.00 2.22 -17.84
CA ARG A 303 3.69 2.33 -17.21
C ARG A 303 3.67 1.67 -15.85
N ALA A 304 2.93 2.30 -14.93
CA ALA A 304 2.84 1.81 -13.57
C ALA A 304 2.14 0.45 -13.49
N ASP A 305 2.76 -0.48 -12.77
CA ASP A 305 2.23 -1.79 -12.44
C ASP A 305 1.73 -1.88 -11.02
N THR A 306 0.75 -2.74 -10.82
CA THR A 306 0.27 -3.15 -9.51
C THR A 306 0.28 -4.66 -9.39
N ASP A 307 0.57 -5.17 -8.19
CA ASP A 307 0.45 -6.58 -7.87
C ASP A 307 0.08 -6.78 -6.40
N ALA A 308 -0.19 -8.01 -5.97
CA ALA A 308 -0.68 -8.27 -4.63
C ALA A 308 -0.20 -9.60 -4.05
N VAL A 309 0.38 -9.55 -2.87
CA VAL A 309 0.61 -10.71 -2.01
C VAL A 309 -0.67 -10.99 -1.23
N ALA A 310 -1.18 -12.21 -1.31
CA ALA A 310 -2.39 -12.58 -0.59
C ALA A 310 -2.21 -12.52 0.93
N ALA A 311 -3.29 -12.21 1.66
CA ALA A 311 -3.32 -12.16 3.10
C ALA A 311 -2.73 -13.43 3.73
N GLY A 312 -1.89 -13.28 4.75
CA GLY A 312 -1.26 -14.37 5.47
C GLY A 312 -0.24 -15.20 4.69
N THR A 313 0.18 -14.74 3.50
CA THR A 313 1.22 -15.39 2.69
C THR A 313 2.49 -14.54 2.62
N TYR A 314 3.61 -15.18 2.29
CA TYR A 314 4.91 -14.50 2.19
C TYR A 314 5.49 -14.49 0.77
N GLY A 315 4.73 -15.00 -0.20
CA GLY A 315 5.18 -15.12 -1.57
C GLY A 315 5.90 -16.44 -1.87
N PRO A 316 6.61 -16.56 -2.99
CA PRO A 316 6.94 -15.49 -3.93
C PRO A 316 5.74 -15.02 -4.77
N GLU A 317 5.62 -13.72 -4.97
CA GLU A 317 4.73 -13.13 -5.96
C GLU A 317 5.55 -12.81 -7.21
N THR A 318 5.02 -13.14 -8.38
CA THR A 318 5.80 -13.09 -9.63
C THR A 318 5.02 -12.49 -10.77
N GLY A 319 5.68 -11.66 -11.55
CA GLY A 319 5.12 -11.05 -12.73
C GLY A 319 6.19 -10.50 -13.67
N ASN A 320 5.76 -9.66 -14.60
CA ASN A 320 6.66 -9.00 -15.54
C ASN A 320 6.16 -7.58 -15.81
N VAL A 321 6.94 -6.58 -15.44
CA VAL A 321 6.57 -5.16 -15.57
C VAL A 321 6.49 -4.71 -17.04
N ILE A 322 7.34 -5.25 -17.93
CA ILE A 322 7.34 -4.85 -19.36
C ILE A 322 6.09 -5.37 -20.06
N SER A 323 5.70 -6.62 -19.82
CA SER A 323 4.56 -7.23 -20.51
C SER A 323 3.23 -7.11 -19.76
N GLY A 324 3.24 -6.69 -18.50
CA GLY A 324 2.10 -6.73 -17.60
C GLY A 324 1.64 -8.15 -17.22
N SER A 325 2.38 -9.18 -17.64
CA SER A 325 1.98 -10.57 -17.40
C SER A 325 2.22 -10.97 -15.94
N GLY A 326 1.21 -11.54 -15.30
CA GLY A 326 1.27 -11.93 -13.89
C GLY A 326 1.04 -10.77 -12.91
N THR A 327 0.99 -9.52 -13.37
CA THR A 327 0.64 -8.37 -12.55
C THR A 327 -0.89 -8.22 -12.42
N THR A 328 -1.37 -7.55 -11.38
CA THR A 328 -2.80 -7.21 -11.26
C THR A 328 -3.22 -6.05 -12.16
N SER A 329 -2.27 -5.20 -12.60
CA SER A 329 -2.48 -4.19 -13.64
C SER A 329 -2.69 -4.81 -15.01
N GLY A 330 -2.11 -5.97 -15.27
CA GLY A 330 -2.22 -6.70 -16.53
C GLY A 330 -1.80 -5.85 -17.73
N ALA A 331 -2.54 -5.93 -18.82
CA ALA A 331 -2.24 -5.19 -20.05
C ALA A 331 -2.28 -3.65 -19.89
N ALA A 332 -2.89 -3.11 -18.84
CA ALA A 332 -2.91 -1.67 -18.59
C ALA A 332 -1.57 -1.15 -18.07
N GLY A 333 -0.81 -2.00 -17.36
CA GLY A 333 0.56 -1.72 -16.91
C GLY A 333 1.63 -2.11 -17.91
N ALA A 334 1.28 -2.76 -19.03
CA ALA A 334 2.29 -3.16 -20.01
C ALA A 334 3.00 -1.95 -20.62
N ASP A 335 4.32 -1.96 -20.57
CA ASP A 335 5.19 -0.93 -21.11
C ASP A 335 5.19 -0.94 -22.64
N VAL A 336 5.49 0.20 -23.22
CA VAL A 336 5.80 0.33 -24.64
C VAL A 336 7.32 0.41 -24.78
N GLN A 337 7.92 -0.55 -25.47
CA GLN A 337 9.38 -0.66 -25.55
C GLN A 337 10.02 0.24 -26.60
N GLY A 338 9.20 0.78 -27.53
CA GLY A 338 9.74 1.48 -28.69
C GLY A 338 10.41 0.56 -29.72
N ALA A 339 10.82 1.16 -30.85
CA ALA A 339 11.38 0.44 -31.98
C ALA A 339 12.75 -0.20 -31.70
N ASP A 340 13.51 0.36 -30.76
CA ASP A 340 14.82 -0.13 -30.30
C ASP A 340 14.75 -1.21 -29.24
N GLY A 341 13.53 -1.49 -28.77
CA GLY A 341 13.30 -2.43 -27.69
C GLY A 341 13.93 -1.96 -26.38
N ALA A 342 13.24 -2.13 -25.29
CA ALA A 342 13.70 -1.62 -24.01
C ALA A 342 13.82 -2.74 -22.96
N ARG A 343 14.61 -2.45 -21.92
CA ARG A 343 14.89 -3.35 -20.81
C ARG A 343 14.95 -2.59 -19.49
N VAL A 344 14.67 -3.27 -18.41
CA VAL A 344 14.92 -2.72 -17.07
C VAL A 344 16.44 -2.58 -16.86
N THR A 345 16.89 -1.40 -16.46
CA THR A 345 18.31 -1.08 -16.23
C THR A 345 18.63 -0.71 -14.79
N SER A 346 17.63 -0.24 -14.03
CA SER A 346 17.79 0.05 -12.62
C SER A 346 16.46 -0.08 -11.87
N ILE A 347 16.57 -0.29 -10.55
CA ILE A 347 15.44 -0.27 -9.62
C ILE A 347 15.78 0.58 -8.39
N SER A 348 14.76 1.15 -7.77
CA SER A 348 14.85 1.84 -6.49
C SER A 348 13.65 1.54 -5.61
N GLY A 349 13.82 1.63 -4.30
CA GLY A 349 12.79 1.38 -3.29
C GLY A 349 13.25 1.87 -1.92
N ALA A 350 12.59 1.44 -0.85
CA ALA A 350 12.92 1.85 0.52
C ALA A 350 14.37 1.49 0.91
N GLY A 351 14.93 0.41 0.36
CA GLY A 351 16.31 -0.03 0.60
C GLY A 351 17.39 0.72 -0.18
N GLY A 352 17.01 1.72 -1.02
CA GLY A 352 17.94 2.47 -1.84
C GLY A 352 17.74 2.27 -3.34
N SER A 353 18.81 2.08 -4.11
CA SER A 353 18.75 1.80 -5.55
C SER A 353 19.78 0.76 -5.96
N ASP A 354 19.47 -0.02 -6.99
CA ASP A 354 20.37 -0.98 -7.60
C ASP A 354 20.32 -0.84 -9.14
N SER A 355 21.50 -0.80 -9.76
CA SER A 355 21.69 -0.76 -11.22
C SER A 355 22.76 -1.72 -11.69
N THR A 356 23.20 -2.62 -10.80
CA THR A 356 24.27 -3.57 -11.07
C THR A 356 23.75 -5.00 -11.02
N PHE A 357 23.59 -5.60 -12.20
CA PHE A 357 23.11 -6.98 -12.28
C PHE A 357 24.10 -7.95 -11.61
N ASP A 358 23.56 -8.84 -10.80
CA ASP A 358 24.32 -9.93 -10.21
C ASP A 358 24.74 -10.99 -11.27
N ALA A 359 25.48 -12.02 -10.84
CA ALA A 359 25.93 -13.09 -11.74
C ALA A 359 24.77 -13.93 -12.36
N ALA A 360 23.56 -13.86 -11.78
CA ALA A 360 22.35 -14.52 -12.27
C ALA A 360 21.49 -13.59 -13.15
N GLY A 361 21.93 -12.35 -13.34
CA GLY A 361 21.24 -11.35 -14.16
C GLY A 361 20.08 -10.67 -13.42
N ASN A 362 20.18 -10.52 -12.11
CA ASN A 362 19.15 -9.87 -11.28
C ASN A 362 19.63 -8.53 -10.73
N LEU A 363 18.69 -7.60 -10.61
CA LEU A 363 18.76 -6.46 -9.69
C LEU A 363 17.99 -6.83 -8.43
N VAL A 364 18.51 -6.51 -7.24
CA VAL A 364 17.90 -6.89 -5.97
C VAL A 364 17.78 -5.68 -5.07
N ILE A 365 16.58 -5.39 -4.58
CA ILE A 365 16.32 -4.26 -3.68
C ILE A 365 15.40 -4.64 -2.53
N GLY A 366 15.71 -4.14 -1.32
CA GLY A 366 14.79 -4.20 -0.18
C GLY A 366 13.67 -3.19 -0.33
N GLY A 367 12.43 -3.63 -0.15
CA GLY A 367 11.30 -2.79 0.16
C GLY A 367 11.23 -2.49 1.66
N GLN A 368 10.13 -1.93 2.12
CA GLN A 368 9.85 -1.76 3.55
C GLN A 368 9.39 -3.08 4.18
N TYR A 369 8.69 -3.89 3.42
CA TYR A 369 8.03 -5.11 3.91
C TYR A 369 8.51 -6.39 3.21
N GLY A 370 9.33 -6.28 2.16
CA GLY A 370 9.82 -7.43 1.42
C GLY A 370 11.04 -7.13 0.57
N THR A 371 11.41 -8.08 -0.27
CA THR A 371 12.55 -7.95 -1.19
C THR A 371 12.08 -8.22 -2.61
N LEU A 372 12.36 -7.29 -3.52
CA LEU A 372 12.14 -7.42 -4.94
C LEU A 372 13.43 -7.88 -5.63
N THR A 373 13.31 -8.87 -6.50
CA THR A 373 14.33 -9.32 -7.44
C THR A 373 13.76 -9.17 -8.84
N ILE A 374 14.39 -8.39 -9.71
CA ILE A 374 13.92 -8.15 -11.07
C ILE A 374 15.04 -8.37 -12.09
N LYS A 375 14.69 -8.82 -13.28
CA LYS A 375 15.62 -9.02 -14.40
C LYS A 375 15.46 -7.95 -15.46
N ALA A 376 16.44 -7.91 -16.37
CA ALA A 376 16.44 -6.99 -17.51
C ALA A 376 15.21 -7.18 -18.43
N ASP A 377 14.63 -8.38 -18.53
CA ASP A 377 13.42 -8.67 -19.29
C ASP A 377 12.12 -8.27 -18.58
N GLY A 378 12.22 -7.58 -17.44
CA GLY A 378 11.09 -7.13 -16.63
C GLY A 378 10.49 -8.20 -15.74
N SER A 379 10.91 -9.47 -15.83
CA SER A 379 10.41 -10.53 -14.95
C SER A 379 10.90 -10.32 -13.52
N TYR A 380 9.97 -10.41 -12.55
CA TYR A 380 10.29 -10.17 -11.15
C TYR A 380 9.78 -11.26 -10.22
N ASN A 381 10.34 -11.26 -9.02
CA ASN A 381 9.96 -12.06 -7.87
C ASN A 381 10.00 -11.16 -6.63
N TYR A 382 8.88 -11.04 -5.95
CA TYR A 382 8.79 -10.35 -4.67
C TYR A 382 8.54 -11.36 -3.55
N VAL A 383 9.31 -11.27 -2.47
CA VAL A 383 9.19 -12.10 -1.26
C VAL A 383 8.97 -11.19 -0.07
N ARG A 384 7.81 -11.30 0.57
CA ARG A 384 7.49 -10.58 1.80
C ARG A 384 8.36 -11.06 2.94
N THR A 385 8.85 -10.17 3.77
CA THR A 385 9.59 -10.49 5.00
C THR A 385 8.62 -11.03 6.06
N PRO A 386 8.90 -12.18 6.69
CA PRO A 386 8.08 -12.70 7.77
C PRO A 386 7.93 -11.70 8.94
N ASN A 387 6.76 -11.72 9.57
CA ASN A 387 6.41 -10.85 10.70
C ASN A 387 6.44 -9.34 10.36
N THR A 388 6.03 -8.98 9.18
CA THR A 388 5.78 -7.60 8.78
C THR A 388 4.27 -7.35 8.67
N ALA A 389 3.85 -6.10 8.84
CA ALA A 389 2.45 -5.68 8.80
C ALA A 389 1.74 -6.09 7.50
N GLY A 390 0.46 -6.48 7.62
CA GLY A 390 -0.49 -6.58 6.52
C GLY A 390 -1.16 -5.24 6.17
N GLY A 391 -2.07 -5.21 5.20
CA GLY A 391 -2.81 -4.00 4.82
C GLY A 391 -1.96 -2.85 4.26
N VAL A 392 -0.72 -3.10 3.90
CA VAL A 392 0.30 -2.11 3.49
C VAL A 392 0.77 -2.33 2.06
N THR A 393 1.62 -1.43 1.57
CA THR A 393 2.18 -1.51 0.22
C THR A 393 3.68 -1.29 0.20
N ASP A 394 4.38 -2.05 -0.63
CA ASP A 394 5.73 -1.73 -1.08
C ASP A 394 5.68 -1.07 -2.46
N VAL A 395 6.46 -0.03 -2.66
CA VAL A 395 6.55 0.69 -3.92
C VAL A 395 8.00 0.68 -4.40
N PHE A 396 8.19 0.21 -5.63
CA PHE A 396 9.47 0.19 -6.31
C PHE A 396 9.37 1.03 -7.59
N THR A 397 10.43 1.76 -7.91
CA THR A 397 10.53 2.46 -9.19
C THR A 397 11.58 1.76 -10.04
N TYR A 398 11.22 1.39 -11.26
CA TYR A 398 12.16 0.84 -12.22
C TYR A 398 12.42 1.83 -13.37
N THR A 399 13.58 1.71 -13.99
CA THR A 399 13.94 2.47 -15.18
C THR A 399 13.97 1.51 -16.36
N LEU A 400 13.20 1.84 -17.38
CA LEU A 400 13.19 1.18 -18.66
C LEU A 400 14.14 1.97 -19.59
N THR A 401 15.06 1.31 -20.25
CA THR A 401 16.02 1.94 -21.17
C THR A 401 16.10 1.11 -22.44
N ASP A 402 16.01 1.77 -23.58
CA ASP A 402 16.06 1.15 -24.90
C ASP A 402 17.49 0.91 -25.42
N GLY A 403 17.60 0.60 -26.73
CA GLY A 403 18.85 0.18 -27.35
C GLY A 403 19.86 1.30 -27.52
N ASP A 404 19.45 2.53 -27.67
CA ASP A 404 20.29 3.70 -27.91
C ASP A 404 20.44 4.62 -26.69
N GLY A 405 19.67 4.39 -25.63
CA GLY A 405 19.87 4.96 -24.30
C GLY A 405 18.78 5.89 -23.80
N ASP A 406 17.69 6.04 -24.52
CA ASP A 406 16.54 6.77 -24.03
C ASP A 406 15.85 5.98 -22.91
N SER A 407 15.27 6.67 -21.95
CA SER A 407 14.76 6.01 -20.77
C SER A 407 13.53 6.68 -20.21
N ASP A 408 12.65 5.85 -19.65
CA ASP A 408 11.49 6.28 -18.86
C ASP A 408 11.41 5.48 -17.56
N THR A 409 10.61 5.96 -16.61
CA THR A 409 10.49 5.36 -15.29
C THR A 409 9.04 5.13 -14.92
N ALA A 410 8.77 3.96 -14.36
CA ALA A 410 7.46 3.68 -13.77
C ALA A 410 7.58 2.99 -12.40
N THR A 411 6.45 2.76 -11.76
CA THR A 411 6.39 2.13 -10.45
C THR A 411 5.75 0.76 -10.51
N LEU A 412 6.32 -0.18 -9.76
CA LEU A 412 5.67 -1.42 -9.35
C LEU A 412 5.18 -1.28 -7.91
N THR A 413 3.88 -1.32 -7.70
CA THR A 413 3.26 -1.27 -6.37
C THR A 413 2.77 -2.65 -5.96
N ILE A 414 3.33 -3.22 -4.91
CA ILE A 414 2.92 -4.50 -4.35
C ILE A 414 2.02 -4.25 -3.13
N SER A 415 0.75 -4.59 -3.25
CA SER A 415 -0.19 -4.55 -2.13
C SER A 415 -0.04 -5.82 -1.29
N ILE A 416 0.09 -5.70 0.00
CA ILE A 416 0.20 -6.81 0.95
C ILE A 416 -1.15 -6.95 1.64
N GLY A 417 -1.79 -8.11 1.45
CA GLY A 417 -3.09 -8.39 2.07
C GLY A 417 -2.97 -8.48 3.59
N ASP A 418 -4.00 -8.00 4.28
CA ASP A 418 -4.11 -8.04 5.71
C ASP A 418 -4.72 -9.36 6.20
N SER A 419 -4.21 -9.90 7.32
CA SER A 419 -4.67 -11.15 7.91
C SER A 419 -4.74 -11.03 9.43
N PRO A 420 -5.95 -10.97 10.00
CA PRO A 420 -6.14 -10.65 11.40
C PRO A 420 -5.54 -11.71 12.34
N ALA A 421 -5.12 -11.27 13.51
CA ALA A 421 -4.75 -12.13 14.62
C ALA A 421 -5.93 -12.97 15.11
N SER A 422 -5.69 -14.17 15.62
CA SER A 422 -6.74 -15.06 16.16
C SER A 422 -6.26 -15.93 17.30
N VAL A 423 -7.09 -16.07 18.32
CA VAL A 423 -6.97 -17.12 19.34
C VAL A 423 -7.64 -18.39 18.79
N VAL A 424 -6.84 -19.31 18.26
CA VAL A 424 -7.33 -20.48 17.51
C VAL A 424 -7.83 -21.57 18.45
N SER A 425 -7.05 -21.89 19.49
CA SER A 425 -7.35 -22.94 20.45
C SER A 425 -7.25 -22.44 21.86
N LEU A 426 -8.31 -22.70 22.64
CA LEU A 426 -8.40 -22.42 24.06
C LEU A 426 -9.19 -23.56 24.71
N PRO A 427 -8.75 -24.17 25.83
CA PRO A 427 -9.53 -25.17 26.54
C PRO A 427 -10.87 -24.57 27.05
N THR A 428 -11.96 -25.27 26.80
CA THR A 428 -13.32 -24.83 27.20
C THR A 428 -13.97 -25.77 28.22
N SER A 429 -13.42 -26.97 28.43
CA SER A 429 -13.90 -27.93 29.42
C SER A 429 -12.86 -29.04 29.64
N GLY A 430 -12.92 -29.69 30.82
CA GLY A 430 -12.07 -30.83 31.18
C GLY A 430 -10.64 -30.39 31.57
N ALA A 431 -9.66 -31.15 31.12
CA ALA A 431 -8.26 -30.88 31.47
C ALA A 431 -7.86 -29.44 31.11
N GLY A 432 -7.25 -28.75 32.00
CA GLY A 432 -6.85 -27.33 31.88
C GLY A 432 -7.88 -26.31 32.31
N THR A 433 -9.11 -26.73 32.63
CA THR A 433 -10.22 -25.81 32.99
C THR A 433 -10.92 -26.12 34.28
N VAL A 434 -10.45 -27.09 35.03
CA VAL A 434 -11.08 -27.48 36.30
C VAL A 434 -10.02 -27.69 37.37
N VAL A 435 -10.24 -27.15 38.53
CA VAL A 435 -9.52 -27.43 39.78
C VAL A 435 -10.54 -27.73 40.86
N ASP A 436 -10.10 -28.36 41.96
CA ASP A 436 -10.92 -28.82 43.02
C ASP A 436 -10.32 -28.37 44.36
N GLU A 437 -11.12 -27.80 45.24
CA GLU A 437 -10.71 -27.35 46.57
C GLU A 437 -10.29 -28.49 47.47
N ALA A 438 -10.76 -29.70 47.20
CA ALA A 438 -10.37 -30.92 47.90
C ALA A 438 -8.86 -31.16 47.92
N GLY A 439 -8.10 -30.62 46.91
CA GLY A 439 -6.63 -30.69 46.86
C GLY A 439 -5.92 -29.63 47.68
N LEU A 440 -6.59 -28.63 48.20
CA LEU A 440 -5.95 -27.52 48.90
C LEU A 440 -5.18 -27.96 50.14
N PRO A 441 -3.90 -27.51 50.30
CA PRO A 441 -3.16 -27.76 51.53
C PRO A 441 -3.69 -26.91 52.68
N ALA A 442 -3.32 -27.28 53.93
CA ALA A 442 -3.67 -26.49 55.13
C ALA A 442 -3.19 -25.02 54.96
N ARG A 443 -4.09 -24.07 55.23
CA ARG A 443 -3.88 -22.64 55.15
C ARG A 443 -3.94 -21.98 56.51
N THR A 444 -3.57 -20.70 56.63
CA THR A 444 -3.59 -19.95 57.89
C THR A 444 -5.03 -19.74 58.40
N ASP A 445 -5.97 -19.66 57.52
CA ASP A 445 -7.42 -19.35 57.72
C ASP A 445 -8.35 -20.46 57.21
N GLY A 446 -7.83 -21.63 56.82
CA GLY A 446 -8.61 -22.75 56.33
C GLY A 446 -7.96 -24.11 56.58
N ALA A 447 -8.78 -25.14 56.80
CA ALA A 447 -8.37 -26.54 56.90
C ALA A 447 -7.80 -27.04 55.55
N PRO A 448 -7.11 -28.18 55.52
CA PRO A 448 -6.76 -28.83 54.26
C PRO A 448 -8.03 -29.40 53.61
N GLY A 449 -8.06 -29.46 52.28
CA GLY A 449 -9.13 -30.12 51.53
C GLY A 449 -9.20 -31.62 51.82
N THR A 450 -10.36 -32.21 51.54
CA THR A 450 -10.65 -33.62 51.80
C THR A 450 -9.75 -34.61 51.08
N ALA A 451 -9.07 -34.14 50.00
CA ALA A 451 -8.13 -34.94 49.19
C ALA A 451 -6.76 -34.27 49.06
N GLU A 452 -6.24 -33.55 50.05
CA GLU A 452 -4.97 -32.83 50.07
C GLU A 452 -3.79 -33.62 49.46
N ALA A 453 -3.78 -34.93 49.58
CA ALA A 453 -2.71 -35.76 49.00
C ALA A 453 -2.77 -35.92 47.47
N THR A 454 -3.83 -35.43 46.83
CA THR A 454 -4.06 -35.53 45.38
C THR A 454 -3.96 -34.11 44.78
N PRO A 455 -3.18 -33.91 43.68
CA PRO A 455 -2.96 -32.56 43.15
C PRO A 455 -4.13 -32.06 42.26
N VAL A 456 -5.39 -32.19 42.77
CA VAL A 456 -6.60 -31.75 42.06
C VAL A 456 -6.78 -30.21 42.09
N GLU A 457 -6.10 -29.51 42.99
CA GLU A 457 -6.02 -28.06 43.04
C GLU A 457 -5.22 -27.48 41.89
N THR A 458 -4.60 -28.31 41.06
CA THR A 458 -3.76 -27.87 39.92
C THR A 458 -4.28 -28.45 38.62
N THR A 459 -4.39 -27.60 37.59
CA THR A 459 -4.73 -28.00 36.23
C THR A 459 -3.74 -27.42 35.22
N SER A 460 -3.59 -28.07 34.07
CA SER A 460 -2.66 -27.61 33.03
C SER A 460 -3.32 -27.69 31.66
N GLY A 461 -3.05 -26.72 30.81
CA GLY A 461 -3.63 -26.65 29.49
C GLY A 461 -2.71 -25.99 28.47
N ALA A 462 -3.20 -25.92 27.23
CA ALA A 462 -2.51 -25.28 26.12
C ALA A 462 -3.43 -24.31 25.39
N ILE A 463 -2.87 -23.20 24.97
CA ILE A 463 -3.50 -22.15 24.19
C ILE A 463 -2.70 -22.03 22.89
N THR A 464 -3.39 -21.82 21.78
CA THR A 464 -2.74 -21.51 20.50
C THR A 464 -3.31 -20.24 19.95
N VAL A 465 -2.44 -19.29 19.65
CA VAL A 465 -2.75 -18.06 18.96
C VAL A 465 -2.07 -18.06 17.59
N VAL A 466 -2.64 -17.34 16.64
CA VAL A 466 -2.07 -17.20 15.30
C VAL A 466 -2.18 -15.73 14.90
N ALA A 467 -1.11 -15.16 14.38
CA ALA A 467 -1.06 -13.88 13.75
C ALA A 467 -0.18 -14.00 12.49
N PRO A 468 -0.78 -14.24 11.32
CA PRO A 468 0.00 -14.44 10.09
C PRO A 468 0.88 -13.25 9.74
N ASP A 469 0.47 -12.03 10.13
CA ASP A 469 1.24 -10.81 9.92
C ASP A 469 2.29 -10.57 11.02
N GLY A 470 2.46 -11.55 11.93
CA GLY A 470 3.43 -11.53 13.03
C GLY A 470 2.78 -11.20 14.37
N ILE A 471 3.18 -11.91 15.42
CA ILE A 471 2.69 -11.66 16.78
C ILE A 471 3.42 -10.45 17.35
N ALA A 472 2.72 -9.34 17.58
CA ALA A 472 3.25 -8.19 18.32
C ALA A 472 3.20 -8.44 19.83
N SER A 473 2.09 -8.98 20.33
CA SER A 473 1.97 -9.33 21.74
C SER A 473 0.88 -10.38 21.99
N VAL A 474 1.07 -11.15 23.05
CA VAL A 474 0.01 -11.97 23.67
C VAL A 474 -0.17 -11.50 25.10
N LYS A 475 -1.40 -11.27 25.53
CA LYS A 475 -1.75 -10.96 26.92
C LYS A 475 -2.64 -12.06 27.50
N ILE A 476 -2.43 -12.37 28.78
CA ILE A 476 -3.37 -13.15 29.59
C ILE A 476 -3.74 -12.28 30.77
N GLY A 477 -5.02 -11.92 30.88
CA GLY A 477 -5.44 -10.80 31.72
C GLY A 477 -4.76 -9.50 31.25
N GLU A 478 -4.15 -8.78 32.19
CA GLU A 478 -3.38 -7.57 31.89
C GLU A 478 -1.88 -7.85 31.64
N THR A 479 -1.45 -9.10 31.76
CA THR A 479 -0.05 -9.47 31.72
C THR A 479 0.38 -9.87 30.32
N ILE A 480 1.44 -9.21 29.78
CA ILE A 480 2.06 -9.59 28.50
C ILE A 480 2.86 -10.88 28.74
N VAL A 481 2.59 -11.90 27.92
CA VAL A 481 3.33 -13.18 27.95
C VAL A 481 4.69 -12.98 27.27
N THR A 482 5.75 -13.18 28.04
CA THR A 482 7.13 -13.01 27.56
C THR A 482 7.94 -14.30 27.57
N GLY A 483 7.47 -15.35 28.27
CA GLY A 483 8.17 -16.63 28.35
C GLY A 483 7.71 -17.51 29.49
N ALA A 484 8.35 -18.65 29.64
CA ALA A 484 8.10 -19.60 30.72
C ALA A 484 8.48 -19.02 32.09
N GLY A 485 7.78 -19.47 33.14
CA GLY A 485 7.98 -19.07 34.53
C GLY A 485 7.28 -17.77 34.92
N GLN A 486 6.53 -17.14 34.02
CA GLN A 486 5.77 -15.95 34.32
C GLN A 486 4.50 -16.33 35.10
N ILE A 487 4.20 -15.59 36.16
CA ILE A 487 3.09 -15.85 37.08
C ILE A 487 2.07 -14.73 36.99
N ILE A 488 0.81 -15.11 36.90
CA ILE A 488 -0.37 -14.22 36.91
C ILE A 488 -1.18 -14.59 38.15
N THR A 489 -1.26 -13.69 39.14
CA THR A 489 -1.91 -13.92 40.40
C THR A 489 -3.34 -13.37 40.39
N VAL A 490 -4.28 -14.17 40.84
CA VAL A 490 -5.67 -13.80 41.16
C VAL A 490 -5.94 -14.13 42.62
N PRO A 491 -7.02 -13.62 43.24
CA PRO A 491 -7.33 -13.92 44.64
C PRO A 491 -7.40 -15.42 44.97
N GLN A 492 -7.91 -16.20 44.02
CA GLN A 492 -8.14 -17.65 44.23
C GLN A 492 -6.89 -18.50 43.95
N GLY A 493 -5.91 -17.96 43.18
CA GLY A 493 -4.77 -18.80 42.79
C GLY A 493 -3.77 -18.14 41.85
N THR A 494 -2.95 -18.97 41.24
CA THR A 494 -1.90 -18.50 40.35
C THR A 494 -1.90 -19.26 39.03
N LEU A 495 -1.88 -18.52 37.90
CA LEU A 495 -1.64 -19.08 36.59
C LEU A 495 -0.18 -18.86 36.23
N THR A 496 0.55 -19.95 35.98
CA THR A 496 1.95 -19.94 35.59
C THR A 496 2.09 -20.33 34.13
N ILE A 497 2.75 -19.52 33.33
CA ILE A 497 3.12 -19.88 31.96
C ILE A 497 4.26 -20.89 32.01
N THR A 498 4.01 -22.09 31.51
CA THR A 498 5.01 -23.17 31.52
C THR A 498 5.86 -23.20 30.25
N SER A 499 5.32 -22.73 29.14
CA SER A 499 6.07 -22.46 27.90
C SER A 499 5.38 -21.38 27.05
N TYR A 500 6.17 -20.69 26.24
CA TYR A 500 5.69 -19.80 25.19
C TYR A 500 6.65 -19.85 24.02
N ASP A 501 6.13 -20.13 22.83
CA ASP A 501 6.86 -20.05 21.58
C ASP A 501 6.26 -18.92 20.72
N PRO A 502 6.95 -17.78 20.60
CA PRO A 502 6.45 -16.66 19.82
C PRO A 502 6.41 -16.92 18.30
N ALA A 503 7.13 -17.93 17.81
CA ALA A 503 7.14 -18.25 16.39
C ALA A 503 5.90 -19.04 15.97
N THR A 504 5.35 -19.86 16.87
CA THR A 504 4.18 -20.71 16.60
C THR A 504 2.93 -20.24 17.32
N GLY A 505 3.05 -19.29 18.24
CA GLY A 505 1.95 -18.84 19.10
C GLY A 505 1.47 -19.89 20.12
N ALA A 506 2.26 -20.93 20.34
CA ALA A 506 1.92 -21.99 21.30
C ALA A 506 2.28 -21.57 22.73
N ILE A 507 1.31 -21.68 23.63
CA ILE A 507 1.44 -21.35 25.06
C ILE A 507 0.97 -22.56 25.85
N THR A 508 1.73 -22.96 26.87
CA THR A 508 1.23 -23.89 27.88
C THR A 508 1.20 -23.20 29.23
N TYR A 509 0.23 -23.58 30.04
CA TYR A 509 0.06 -23.01 31.38
C TYR A 509 -0.28 -24.09 32.41
N SER A 510 -0.05 -23.76 33.68
CA SER A 510 -0.59 -24.47 34.84
C SER A 510 -1.28 -23.46 35.72
N PHE A 511 -2.51 -23.75 36.17
CA PHE A 511 -3.19 -22.99 37.20
C PHE A 511 -3.20 -23.79 38.48
N THR A 512 -2.83 -23.17 39.58
CA THR A 512 -2.87 -23.75 40.91
C THR A 512 -3.77 -22.91 41.80
N LEU A 513 -4.82 -23.53 42.31
CA LEU A 513 -5.69 -22.96 43.34
C LEU A 513 -4.89 -22.80 44.63
N THR A 514 -5.00 -21.67 45.32
CA THR A 514 -4.25 -21.37 46.54
C THR A 514 -5.16 -20.99 47.69
N ASP A 515 -6.41 -20.74 47.40
CA ASP A 515 -7.43 -20.39 48.38
C ASP A 515 -8.79 -20.97 47.98
N ASN A 516 -9.66 -21.24 48.97
CA ASN A 516 -11.03 -21.69 48.76
C ASN A 516 -11.90 -20.52 48.24
N THR A 517 -13.06 -20.88 47.74
CA THR A 517 -14.11 -19.95 47.30
C THR A 517 -15.38 -20.23 48.10
N THR A 518 -16.30 -19.29 48.12
CA THR A 518 -17.59 -19.48 48.78
C THR A 518 -18.65 -19.86 47.75
N GLY A 519 -19.04 -21.14 47.70
CA GLY A 519 -20.15 -21.65 46.88
C GLY A 519 -19.77 -22.81 45.95
N ASP A 520 -20.73 -23.69 45.73
CA ASP A 520 -20.66 -25.05 45.14
C ASP A 520 -19.91 -25.12 43.79
N THR A 521 -19.91 -24.05 43.04
CA THR A 521 -19.14 -23.95 41.75
C THR A 521 -18.83 -22.52 41.44
N THR A 522 -17.59 -22.17 41.52
CA THR A 522 -17.07 -20.83 41.18
C THR A 522 -16.13 -20.89 39.99
N SER A 523 -15.60 -19.76 39.55
CA SER A 523 -14.65 -19.74 38.46
C SER A 523 -13.80 -18.50 38.48
N VAL A 524 -12.59 -18.63 37.93
CA VAL A 524 -11.71 -17.50 37.55
C VAL A 524 -11.58 -17.42 36.05
N SER A 525 -11.49 -16.21 35.54
CA SER A 525 -11.46 -15.95 34.11
C SER A 525 -10.24 -15.12 33.71
N PHE A 526 -9.57 -15.57 32.66
CA PHE A 526 -8.39 -14.92 32.08
C PHE A 526 -8.66 -14.59 30.61
N PRO A 527 -8.95 -13.31 30.24
CA PRO A 527 -8.96 -12.90 28.86
C PRO A 527 -7.60 -13.16 28.21
N VAL A 528 -7.60 -13.88 27.10
CA VAL A 528 -6.42 -14.13 26.27
C VAL A 528 -6.55 -13.28 25.03
N THR A 529 -5.67 -12.31 24.87
CA THR A 529 -5.66 -11.38 23.74
C THR A 529 -4.38 -11.57 22.96
N VAL A 530 -4.49 -11.82 21.66
CA VAL A 530 -3.39 -11.75 20.72
C VAL A 530 -3.53 -10.46 19.91
N THR A 531 -2.42 -9.78 19.69
CA THR A 531 -2.33 -8.59 18.82
C THR A 531 -1.19 -8.80 17.84
N ASP A 532 -1.43 -8.53 16.57
CA ASP A 532 -0.41 -8.60 15.53
C ASP A 532 0.36 -7.30 15.34
N VAL A 533 1.23 -7.27 14.32
CA VAL A 533 2.19 -6.16 14.12
C VAL A 533 1.51 -4.89 13.59
N ASP A 534 0.38 -5.00 12.89
CA ASP A 534 -0.39 -3.86 12.38
C ASP A 534 -1.51 -3.40 13.34
N GLY A 535 -1.76 -4.18 14.41
CA GLY A 535 -2.61 -3.77 15.52
C GLY A 535 -3.95 -4.49 15.62
N ASP A 536 -4.23 -5.44 14.73
CA ASP A 536 -5.41 -6.27 14.82
C ASP A 536 -5.35 -7.21 16.02
N SER A 537 -6.47 -7.45 16.64
CA SER A 537 -6.51 -8.27 17.84
C SER A 537 -7.75 -9.14 17.94
N ASP A 538 -7.56 -10.33 18.54
CA ASP A 538 -8.65 -11.22 18.96
C ASP A 538 -8.52 -11.54 20.44
N THR A 539 -9.67 -11.67 21.10
CA THR A 539 -9.73 -11.99 22.54
C THR A 539 -10.71 -13.12 22.78
N LYS A 540 -10.25 -14.17 23.47
CA LYS A 540 -11.09 -15.22 24.04
C LYS A 540 -10.77 -15.40 25.51
N THR A 541 -11.74 -15.89 26.27
CA THR A 541 -11.61 -16.04 27.75
C THR A 541 -11.33 -17.50 28.13
N LEU A 542 -10.20 -17.73 28.77
CA LEU A 542 -9.93 -18.97 29.51
C LEU A 542 -10.67 -18.88 30.83
N THR A 543 -11.57 -19.84 31.11
CA THR A 543 -12.28 -19.96 32.38
C THR A 543 -11.84 -21.23 33.09
N ILE A 544 -11.40 -21.10 34.32
CA ILE A 544 -11.08 -22.21 35.20
C ILE A 544 -12.22 -22.32 36.20
N THR A 545 -12.91 -23.45 36.16
CA THR A 545 -13.96 -23.81 37.13
C THR A 545 -13.30 -24.32 38.39
N ILE A 546 -13.75 -23.88 39.53
CA ILE A 546 -13.34 -24.34 40.86
C ILE A 546 -14.50 -25.17 41.43
N LEU A 547 -14.23 -26.43 41.68
CA LEU A 547 -15.16 -27.33 42.36
C LEU A 547 -14.98 -27.19 43.85
N ASP A 548 -16.09 -27.14 44.53
CA ASP A 548 -16.14 -27.03 45.96
C ASP A 548 -15.81 -28.34 46.67
N ASP A 549 -15.35 -28.24 47.93
CA ASP A 549 -14.93 -29.36 48.76
C ASP A 549 -15.82 -29.46 50.00
N ALA A 550 -16.80 -30.34 49.96
CA ALA A 550 -17.69 -30.60 51.09
C ALA A 550 -17.01 -31.36 52.25
N PRO A 551 -17.41 -31.14 53.50
CA PRO A 551 -16.86 -31.83 54.64
C PRO A 551 -17.24 -33.32 54.65
N ILE A 552 -16.47 -34.16 55.35
CA ILE A 552 -16.73 -35.59 55.51
C ILE A 552 -16.87 -35.89 57.01
N ALA A 553 -18.06 -36.24 57.42
CA ALA A 553 -18.32 -36.71 58.76
C ALA A 553 -18.05 -38.23 58.89
N ASN A 554 -17.33 -38.61 59.87
CA ASN A 554 -17.04 -40.03 60.19
C ASN A 554 -17.69 -40.48 61.47
N ASP A 555 -18.17 -41.72 61.48
CA ASP A 555 -18.82 -42.29 62.65
C ASP A 555 -17.91 -42.28 63.92
N ASP A 556 -18.50 -41.89 65.04
CA ASP A 556 -17.83 -41.85 66.33
C ASP A 556 -18.22 -42.99 67.25
N THR A 557 -17.32 -43.34 68.10
CA THR A 557 -17.56 -44.28 69.16
C THR A 557 -17.06 -43.75 70.50
N ALA A 558 -17.89 -43.91 71.54
CA ALA A 558 -17.49 -43.60 72.91
C ALA A 558 -17.90 -44.69 73.83
N THR A 559 -17.25 -44.83 74.98
CA THR A 559 -17.55 -45.78 76.01
C THR A 559 -17.74 -45.05 77.32
N GLN A 560 -18.82 -45.29 77.96
CA GLN A 560 -19.11 -44.78 79.30
C GLN A 560 -18.12 -45.38 80.35
N SER A 561 -17.44 -44.53 81.07
CA SER A 561 -16.42 -44.93 82.05
C SER A 561 -16.98 -45.65 83.30
N ALA A 562 -18.18 -45.29 83.69
CA ALA A 562 -18.91 -45.91 84.79
C ALA A 562 -20.43 -45.61 84.69
N GLU A 563 -21.25 -46.41 85.25
CA GLU A 563 -22.71 -46.24 85.28
C GLU A 563 -23.09 -44.83 85.79
N ASN A 564 -24.12 -44.24 85.16
CA ASN A 564 -24.67 -42.92 85.47
C ASN A 564 -23.67 -41.73 85.37
N VAL A 565 -22.53 -41.94 84.77
CA VAL A 565 -21.58 -40.86 84.45
C VAL A 565 -21.84 -40.32 83.05
N PRO A 566 -21.91 -39.02 82.88
CA PRO A 566 -22.04 -38.44 81.49
C PRO A 566 -20.90 -38.88 80.61
N VAL A 567 -21.22 -39.07 79.32
CA VAL A 567 -20.22 -39.32 78.25
C VAL A 567 -20.17 -38.12 77.37
N THR A 568 -19.01 -37.52 77.25
CA THR A 568 -18.76 -36.47 76.30
C THR A 568 -17.98 -37.04 75.09
N VAL A 569 -18.50 -36.78 73.90
CA VAL A 569 -17.90 -37.20 72.62
C VAL A 569 -17.54 -35.95 71.88
N ASP A 570 -16.28 -35.90 71.42
CA ASP A 570 -15.79 -34.93 70.44
C ASP A 570 -16.05 -35.53 69.06
N VAL A 571 -17.00 -34.99 68.31
CA VAL A 571 -17.46 -35.55 67.06
C VAL A 571 -16.65 -34.99 65.90
N LEU A 572 -15.86 -33.91 66.08
CA LEU A 572 -15.00 -33.35 65.03
C LEU A 572 -13.60 -34.01 64.96
N GLY A 573 -13.28 -34.82 66.02
CA GLY A 573 -11.92 -35.34 66.18
C GLY A 573 -11.46 -36.32 65.11
N ASN A 574 -12.36 -36.98 64.39
CA ASN A 574 -12.09 -37.91 63.30
C ASN A 574 -12.66 -37.44 61.92
N ASP A 575 -13.43 -36.34 61.97
CA ASP A 575 -14.01 -35.74 60.77
C ASP A 575 -12.92 -35.03 59.90
N ILE A 576 -13.24 -34.90 58.64
CA ILE A 576 -12.46 -34.08 57.71
C ILE A 576 -13.28 -32.83 57.43
N GLU A 577 -12.77 -31.70 57.84
CA GLU A 577 -13.51 -30.43 57.81
C GLU A 577 -13.67 -29.87 56.40
N GLY A 578 -12.83 -30.30 55.41
CA GLY A 578 -12.81 -29.73 54.07
C GLY A 578 -12.15 -28.34 54.01
N ALA A 579 -11.99 -27.84 52.81
CA ALA A 579 -11.30 -26.57 52.54
C ALA A 579 -11.95 -25.36 53.21
N ASP A 580 -13.26 -25.36 53.40
CA ASP A 580 -14.05 -24.28 53.98
C ASP A 580 -14.16 -24.36 55.49
N SER A 581 -13.56 -25.36 56.09
CA SER A 581 -13.50 -25.59 57.54
C SER A 581 -14.87 -25.64 58.23
N VAL A 582 -15.05 -26.60 59.07
CA VAL A 582 -16.27 -26.73 59.93
C VAL A 582 -16.14 -25.85 61.17
N GLN A 583 -17.06 -24.96 61.36
CA GLN A 583 -17.13 -24.23 62.66
C GLN A 583 -17.78 -25.08 63.75
N PRO A 584 -17.17 -25.32 64.92
CA PRO A 584 -17.71 -26.16 65.91
C PRO A 584 -19.15 -25.78 66.32
N GLY A 585 -19.53 -24.52 66.27
CA GLY A 585 -20.85 -24.02 66.56
C GLY A 585 -21.93 -24.36 65.54
N THR A 586 -21.56 -24.85 64.34
CA THR A 586 -22.50 -25.29 63.29
C THR A 586 -22.86 -26.77 63.39
N VAL A 587 -22.14 -27.54 64.23
CA VAL A 587 -22.46 -28.97 64.50
C VAL A 587 -23.83 -29.09 65.10
N ALA A 588 -24.70 -29.86 64.44
CA ALA A 588 -26.08 -29.95 64.81
C ALA A 588 -26.53 -31.43 65.07
N LEU A 589 -27.38 -31.62 66.03
CA LEU A 589 -28.07 -32.92 66.27
C LEU A 589 -29.12 -33.11 65.17
N VAL A 590 -29.16 -34.29 64.56
CA VAL A 590 -30.25 -34.68 63.67
C VAL A 590 -31.48 -34.97 64.52
N ALA A 591 -32.52 -34.19 64.31
CA ALA A 591 -33.74 -34.26 65.16
C ALA A 591 -34.36 -35.64 65.13
N GLY A 592 -34.54 -36.24 66.33
CA GLY A 592 -35.15 -37.55 66.47
C GLY A 592 -34.24 -38.75 66.26
N SER A 593 -32.94 -38.57 66.00
CA SER A 593 -31.96 -39.65 65.80
C SER A 593 -31.54 -40.35 67.15
N LEU A 594 -31.71 -39.70 68.30
CA LEU A 594 -31.30 -40.27 69.55
C LEU A 594 -32.15 -41.53 69.87
N SER A 595 -31.47 -42.66 69.99
CA SER A 595 -32.07 -43.91 70.31
C SER A 595 -32.24 -44.15 71.85
N GLY A 596 -31.51 -43.40 72.65
CA GLY A 596 -31.51 -43.53 74.10
C GLY A 596 -32.65 -42.80 74.78
N THR A 597 -32.85 -43.14 76.06
CA THR A 597 -33.86 -42.53 76.93
C THR A 597 -33.30 -41.41 77.81
N GLY A 598 -31.97 -41.22 77.75
CA GLY A 598 -31.25 -40.19 78.47
C GLY A 598 -31.40 -38.78 77.91
N THR A 599 -30.54 -37.87 78.31
CA THR A 599 -30.52 -36.50 77.85
C THR A 599 -29.25 -36.25 77.09
N LEU A 600 -29.38 -35.79 75.81
CA LEU A 600 -28.29 -35.38 75.00
C LEU A 600 -28.20 -33.85 74.92
N VAL A 601 -27.03 -33.31 75.16
CA VAL A 601 -26.74 -31.88 75.09
C VAL A 601 -25.64 -31.64 74.00
N ASN A 602 -25.95 -30.80 73.05
CA ASN A 602 -24.93 -30.22 72.17
C ASN A 602 -24.27 -29.08 72.96
N ASN A 603 -22.92 -29.15 73.12
CA ASN A 603 -22.17 -28.17 73.91
C ASN A 603 -21.84 -26.91 73.08
N GLY A 604 -22.00 -26.96 71.71
CA GLY A 604 -21.70 -25.84 70.81
C GLY A 604 -20.23 -25.63 70.52
N ASP A 605 -19.40 -26.60 70.93
CA ASP A 605 -17.95 -26.59 70.71
C ASP A 605 -17.45 -27.82 69.95
N GLY A 606 -18.35 -28.47 69.16
CA GLY A 606 -18.06 -29.74 68.49
C GLY A 606 -18.14 -30.97 69.33
N THR A 607 -18.64 -30.84 70.57
CA THR A 607 -18.84 -31.97 71.46
C THR A 607 -20.30 -32.16 71.83
N PHE A 608 -20.70 -33.41 72.11
CA PHE A 608 -22.01 -33.78 72.67
C PHE A 608 -21.79 -34.45 73.99
N THR A 609 -22.65 -34.13 75.02
CA THR A 609 -22.64 -34.79 76.24
C THR A 609 -23.95 -35.57 76.45
N TYR A 610 -23.84 -36.88 76.56
CA TYR A 610 -24.96 -37.79 76.84
C TYR A 610 -25.02 -38.16 78.32
N MET A 611 -26.12 -37.90 78.97
CA MET A 611 -26.41 -38.37 80.29
C MET A 611 -27.41 -39.52 80.19
N PRO A 612 -27.03 -40.76 80.48
CA PRO A 612 -27.92 -41.90 80.36
C PRO A 612 -29.15 -41.79 81.25
N GLY A 613 -30.27 -42.38 80.81
CA GLY A 613 -31.44 -42.57 81.65
C GLY A 613 -31.15 -43.56 82.77
N ASN A 614 -31.95 -43.48 83.83
CA ASN A 614 -31.73 -44.34 84.96
C ASN A 614 -31.89 -45.84 84.63
N GLY A 615 -30.85 -46.64 84.84
CA GLY A 615 -30.80 -48.05 84.51
C GLY A 615 -30.63 -48.34 82.95
N GLU A 616 -30.32 -47.38 82.16
CA GLU A 616 -30.04 -47.54 80.70
C GLU A 616 -28.70 -48.28 80.50
N THR A 617 -28.73 -49.31 79.64
CA THR A 617 -27.57 -50.17 79.38
C THR A 617 -27.53 -50.51 77.88
N GLY A 618 -26.36 -50.97 77.36
CA GLY A 618 -26.22 -51.38 75.98
C GLY A 618 -25.59 -50.30 75.17
N SER A 619 -26.19 -50.03 74.02
CA SER A 619 -25.65 -49.06 73.06
C SER A 619 -26.71 -47.99 72.78
N VAL A 620 -26.30 -46.74 72.81
CA VAL A 620 -27.11 -45.57 72.41
C VAL A 620 -26.46 -44.96 71.18
N THR A 621 -27.29 -44.62 70.21
CA THR A 621 -26.84 -43.90 68.97
C THR A 621 -27.57 -42.59 68.80
N PHE A 622 -26.91 -41.64 68.14
CA PHE A 622 -27.53 -40.45 67.62
C PHE A 622 -26.73 -40.00 66.36
N ASP A 623 -27.39 -39.30 65.46
CA ASP A 623 -26.78 -38.73 64.27
C ASP A 623 -26.53 -37.25 64.48
N TYR A 624 -25.44 -36.77 63.91
CA TYR A 624 -25.11 -35.36 63.87
C TYR A 624 -24.79 -34.96 62.46
N THR A 625 -24.92 -33.68 62.18
CA THR A 625 -24.46 -33.04 60.92
C THR A 625 -23.37 -32.05 61.25
N ILE A 626 -22.37 -32.03 60.42
CA ILE A 626 -21.37 -30.93 60.28
C ILE A 626 -21.76 -30.05 59.13
N THR A 627 -21.46 -28.78 59.24
CA THR A 627 -21.67 -27.77 58.17
C THR A 627 -20.43 -26.94 58.09
N ASP A 628 -19.90 -26.78 56.89
CA ASP A 628 -18.71 -26.00 56.65
C ASP A 628 -18.98 -24.50 56.50
N GLY A 629 -17.97 -23.73 56.01
CA GLY A 629 -18.01 -22.26 55.98
C GLY A 629 -18.98 -21.68 54.98
N ASP A 630 -19.33 -22.37 53.93
CA ASP A 630 -20.23 -21.91 52.86
C ASP A 630 -21.59 -22.67 52.86
N GLY A 631 -21.73 -23.76 53.59
CA GLY A 631 -23.02 -24.35 53.91
C GLY A 631 -23.21 -25.81 53.51
N ASP A 632 -22.17 -26.46 52.99
CA ASP A 632 -22.21 -27.87 52.66
C ASP A 632 -22.26 -28.75 53.92
N THR A 633 -22.93 -29.87 53.87
CA THR A 633 -23.20 -30.69 55.07
C THR A 633 -22.94 -32.16 54.84
N ASP A 634 -22.39 -32.81 55.85
CA ASP A 634 -22.36 -34.27 55.94
C ASP A 634 -22.86 -34.77 57.29
N GLN A 635 -23.23 -36.03 57.36
CA GLN A 635 -23.88 -36.63 58.52
C GLN A 635 -23.16 -37.92 58.91
N ALA A 636 -22.92 -38.06 60.19
CA ALA A 636 -22.42 -39.32 60.76
C ALA A 636 -23.17 -39.74 62.06
N THR A 637 -22.89 -40.94 62.53
CA THR A 637 -23.54 -41.56 63.67
C THR A 637 -22.56 -41.69 64.87
N VAL A 638 -22.94 -41.20 66.00
CA VAL A 638 -22.26 -41.49 67.26
C VAL A 638 -22.84 -42.74 67.88
N THR A 639 -22.00 -43.67 68.30
CA THR A 639 -22.33 -44.86 69.03
C THR A 639 -21.71 -44.83 70.43
N ILE A 640 -22.53 -44.75 71.47
CA ILE A 640 -22.06 -44.76 72.86
C ILE A 640 -22.35 -46.12 73.47
N THR A 641 -21.32 -46.84 73.90
CA THR A 641 -21.45 -48.04 74.66
C THR A 641 -21.58 -47.71 76.17
N LEU A 642 -22.74 -47.99 76.77
CA LEU A 642 -23.03 -47.73 78.16
C LEU A 642 -22.43 -48.82 79.08
N ALA A 643 -22.02 -48.44 80.23
CA ALA A 643 -21.57 -49.38 81.26
C ALA A 643 -22.73 -50.29 81.72
N ALA A 644 -22.43 -51.53 82.04
CA ALA A 644 -23.42 -52.44 82.54
C ALA A 644 -24.00 -51.94 83.85
N ASP A 645 -25.34 -52.13 83.99
CA ASP A 645 -26.03 -51.83 85.25
C ASP A 645 -25.42 -52.64 86.40
N SER A 646 -24.96 -51.95 87.39
CA SER A 646 -24.35 -52.59 88.59
C SER A 646 -25.42 -53.03 89.55
N THR A 647 -25.48 -54.27 89.81
CA THR A 647 -26.35 -54.76 90.87
C THR A 647 -25.89 -54.31 92.24
N PRO A 648 -26.76 -53.71 93.05
CA PRO A 648 -26.37 -53.27 94.37
C PRO A 648 -25.85 -54.48 95.19
N THR A 649 -24.66 -54.40 95.67
CA THR A 649 -24.13 -55.40 96.63
C THR A 649 -24.37 -54.97 98.04
N ILE A 650 -25.17 -55.77 98.76
CA ILE A 650 -25.31 -55.59 100.22
C ILE A 650 -24.15 -56.28 100.90
N ALA A 651 -23.23 -55.52 101.43
CA ALA A 651 -22.24 -56.06 102.35
C ALA A 651 -22.91 -56.18 103.72
N VAL A 652 -23.31 -57.37 104.09
CA VAL A 652 -23.75 -57.65 105.48
C VAL A 652 -22.47 -57.68 106.34
N ALA A 653 -22.30 -56.66 107.20
CA ALA A 653 -21.25 -56.70 108.23
C ALA A 653 -21.57 -57.84 109.18
N GLY A 654 -20.67 -58.82 109.19
CA GLY A 654 -20.78 -59.91 110.20
C GLY A 654 -20.70 -59.37 111.59
N ASP A 655 -21.65 -59.79 112.34
CA ASP A 655 -21.68 -59.53 113.75
C ASP A 655 -20.56 -60.35 114.42
N ASP A 656 -19.57 -59.63 114.99
CA ASP A 656 -18.50 -60.24 115.79
C ASP A 656 -19.08 -60.58 117.21
N THR A 657 -19.31 -61.81 117.45
CA THR A 657 -19.43 -62.31 118.80
C THR A 657 -18.32 -63.25 119.14
#